data_2af0ef60d21cddb43e22a0e6589304fa
#
_entry.id   2af0ef60d21cddb43e22a0e6589304fa
#
_cell.length_a   1.000
_cell.length_b   1.000
_cell.length_c   1.000
_cell.angle_alpha   90.00
_cell.angle_beta   90.00
_cell.angle_gamma   90.00
#
_symmetry.space_group_name_H-M   'P 1'
#
loop_
_entity.id
_entity.type
_entity.pdbx_description
1 polymer ?
#
loop_
_entity_poly.entity_id
_entity_poly.type
_entity_poly.pdbx_seq_one_letter_code
_entity_poly.pdbx_strand_id
1 'polypeptide(L)'
;MAWGQRMAASPRRVWNPAHRRLAVLTLAYAGCMAYSLFLAGAAQRIPTIWTANAVLIGGLLLLSRRQGLALLGLTAVVHVAMELAVGDSPRFVLTITALDILQTAATAAVLRLTRLPIRVRSMRGFLALMAASTGFTAISSVVVNGLLSLSFHGPFWRAWSEWTTSNVLGVAIALPTLLILFDRRHRDSFRVSLSESLLVLMLVLVTAVTVFTADTALQVLLFAPALLAVFRGGPRAAAVLVTGSLAATIPAILYKTGMDPAAAVPLLRQAQIFHLVLYAVCLAAALALSRQARLQALLVRRQATARAAQAKAQAANQAKSDFLATISHEIRTPLNSILGFAGLVGDDPGLSAESRRRLELVERAGRSLAEIVGDLLDFAKVEAGRLDLRPEPASPAALLRDAVAIIAPAAQAKGLALAVDVETTGDGDETALLALDETRLRQVLLNLLANALKFTAQGRVAARLTLGPAPGDLRFEVADTGIGIAPDVQARLFRRFSQADSSISRSYGGAGLGLAISKALVTQMGGEIGVDSAPGAGSRFWVTLSAQVAAKPAPALAAPAAEPEPPRPARVLLVDDHPMNRELGHALLTLAGCDVSTAEDGAQALEAAGLGGFDLILMDVHMPGMDGLAAARAIRALPGPPGVVPIVALSADVLPEQIARCRAAGMDDHVAKPIRREDLLAAVGRALAGERKPEGRARVGEG
;
A
#
# COMPACT_ATOMS: atom_id res chain seq x y z
N MET A 1 -35.86 -36.04 37.83
CA MET A 1 -34.66 -36.71 37.29
C MET A 1 -33.51 -35.71 37.29
N ALA A 2 -32.85 -35.48 38.43
CA ALA A 2 -31.76 -34.53 38.58
C ALA A 2 -30.78 -35.00 39.70
N TRP A 3 -30.35 -36.26 39.57
CA TRP A 3 -29.40 -36.88 40.50
C TRP A 3 -28.45 -37.81 39.74
N GLY A 4 -27.53 -37.32 38.95
CA GLY A 4 -26.66 -38.23 38.18
C GLY A 4 -25.41 -37.62 37.55
N GLN A 5 -24.98 -36.38 37.91
CA GLN A 5 -23.78 -35.77 37.29
C GLN A 5 -22.82 -35.10 38.30
N ARG A 6 -22.66 -35.69 39.50
CA ARG A 6 -21.67 -35.21 40.49
C ARG A 6 -20.78 -36.34 40.99
N MET A 7 -20.14 -37.10 40.12
CA MET A 7 -19.02 -37.96 40.51
C MET A 7 -18.16 -38.27 39.28
N ALA A 8 -17.21 -37.42 38.92
CA ALA A 8 -15.96 -37.75 38.26
C ALA A 8 -15.06 -36.51 38.09
N ALA A 9 -14.81 -35.78 39.16
CA ALA A 9 -13.66 -34.87 39.24
C ALA A 9 -12.64 -35.50 40.18
N SER A 10 -11.78 -36.39 39.67
CA SER A 10 -10.56 -36.78 40.34
C SER A 10 -9.72 -35.52 40.56
N PRO A 11 -9.25 -35.24 41.81
CA PRO A 11 -8.34 -34.15 42.04
C PRO A 11 -6.98 -34.52 41.46
N ARG A 12 -6.73 -34.23 40.16
CA ARG A 12 -5.35 -34.02 39.70
C ARG A 12 -4.86 -32.85 40.55
N ARG A 13 -4.16 -33.13 41.65
CA ARG A 13 -3.35 -32.14 42.36
C ARG A 13 -2.35 -31.58 41.39
N VAL A 14 -2.75 -30.56 40.63
CA VAL A 14 -1.86 -29.78 39.80
C VAL A 14 -0.95 -29.05 40.77
N TRP A 15 0.27 -29.55 40.93
CA TRP A 15 1.31 -28.84 41.70
C TRP A 15 1.33 -27.38 41.25
N ASN A 16 1.21 -26.48 42.23
CA ASN A 16 1.32 -25.06 41.96
C ASN A 16 2.59 -24.81 41.11
N PRO A 17 2.50 -24.14 39.97
CA PRO A 17 3.64 -23.90 39.07
C PRO A 17 4.88 -23.37 39.77
N ALA A 18 4.71 -22.68 40.87
CA ALA A 18 5.76 -22.16 41.72
C ALA A 18 6.51 -23.25 42.46
N HIS A 19 5.80 -24.22 43.09
CA HIS A 19 6.43 -25.36 43.77
C HIS A 19 7.12 -26.30 42.80
N ARG A 20 6.57 -26.49 41.61
CA ARG A 20 7.20 -27.27 40.56
C ARG A 20 8.57 -26.69 40.15
N ARG A 21 8.68 -25.35 40.04
CA ARG A 21 9.96 -24.71 39.73
C ARG A 21 10.98 -24.87 40.83
N LEU A 22 10.57 -24.72 42.08
CA LEU A 22 11.42 -24.92 43.25
C LEU A 22 11.98 -26.35 43.28
N ALA A 23 11.11 -27.35 43.12
CA ALA A 23 11.50 -28.76 43.10
C ALA A 23 12.49 -29.06 41.94
N VAL A 24 12.20 -28.57 40.73
CA VAL A 24 13.10 -28.77 39.55
C VAL A 24 14.47 -28.15 39.82
N LEU A 25 14.55 -26.95 40.39
CA LEU A 25 15.82 -26.30 40.67
C LEU A 25 16.60 -26.98 41.80
N THR A 26 15.92 -27.46 42.83
CA THR A 26 16.56 -28.24 43.92
C THR A 26 17.13 -29.57 43.39
N LEU A 27 16.36 -30.28 42.54
CA LEU A 27 16.82 -31.51 41.92
C LEU A 27 17.98 -31.25 40.92
N ALA A 28 17.93 -30.15 40.16
CA ALA A 28 19.03 -29.75 39.27
C ALA A 28 20.30 -29.42 40.06
N TYR A 29 20.17 -28.73 41.21
CA TYR A 29 21.27 -28.47 42.13
C TYR A 29 21.91 -29.78 42.65
N ALA A 30 21.05 -30.69 43.15
CA ALA A 30 21.50 -31.99 43.66
C ALA A 30 22.23 -32.81 42.56
N GLY A 31 21.66 -32.85 41.34
CA GLY A 31 22.29 -33.51 40.20
C GLY A 31 23.64 -32.91 39.80
N CYS A 32 23.75 -31.58 39.75
CA CYS A 32 25.00 -30.88 39.48
C CYS A 32 26.03 -31.13 40.59
N MET A 33 25.60 -31.14 41.83
CA MET A 33 26.46 -31.43 42.96
C MET A 33 26.97 -32.87 42.96
N ALA A 34 26.05 -33.86 42.77
CA ALA A 34 26.45 -35.26 42.64
C ALA A 34 27.47 -35.49 41.52
N TYR A 35 27.24 -34.85 40.35
CA TYR A 35 28.19 -34.90 39.23
C TYR A 35 29.54 -34.29 39.59
N SER A 36 29.58 -33.12 40.22
CA SER A 36 30.82 -32.46 40.62
C SER A 36 31.59 -33.29 41.67
N LEU A 37 30.89 -33.87 42.66
CA LEU A 37 31.52 -34.74 43.68
C LEU A 37 32.02 -36.07 43.10
N PHE A 38 31.24 -36.67 42.18
CA PHE A 38 31.71 -37.87 41.45
C PHE A 38 33.02 -37.60 40.73
N LEU A 39 33.11 -36.46 39.98
CA LEU A 39 34.33 -36.07 39.30
C LEU A 39 35.48 -35.76 40.25
N ALA A 40 35.23 -35.07 41.35
CA ALA A 40 36.23 -34.80 42.39
C ALA A 40 36.74 -36.07 43.03
N GLY A 41 35.87 -37.05 43.32
CA GLY A 41 36.28 -38.36 43.85
C GLY A 41 37.12 -39.17 42.87
N ALA A 42 36.67 -39.23 41.64
CA ALA A 42 37.35 -39.95 40.56
C ALA A 42 38.72 -39.35 40.19
N ALA A 43 38.93 -38.04 40.34
CA ALA A 43 40.16 -37.32 40.05
C ALA A 43 41.01 -36.99 41.29
N GLN A 44 40.93 -37.80 42.33
CA GLN A 44 41.66 -37.59 43.59
C GLN A 44 41.49 -36.19 44.20
N ARG A 45 40.22 -35.71 44.23
CA ARG A 45 39.77 -34.40 44.75
C ARG A 45 40.21 -33.18 43.87
N ILE A 46 40.46 -33.35 42.60
CA ILE A 46 40.67 -32.22 41.69
C ILE A 46 39.29 -31.63 41.33
N PRO A 47 38.97 -30.41 41.73
CA PRO A 47 37.71 -29.77 41.33
C PRO A 47 37.78 -29.41 39.85
N THR A 48 37.04 -30.14 39.01
CA THR A 48 37.08 -29.94 37.57
C THR A 48 36.14 -28.81 37.13
N ILE A 49 34.89 -28.82 37.58
CA ILE A 49 33.90 -27.79 37.32
C ILE A 49 32.80 -27.83 38.40
N TRP A 50 32.43 -26.68 38.93
CA TRP A 50 31.39 -26.56 39.97
C TRP A 50 30.14 -25.86 39.42
N THR A 51 29.21 -26.64 38.87
CA THR A 51 28.02 -26.11 38.22
C THR A 51 26.84 -25.87 39.18
N ALA A 52 26.90 -26.44 40.39
CA ALA A 52 25.84 -26.31 41.40
C ALA A 52 25.55 -24.84 41.75
N ASN A 53 26.60 -24.02 41.91
CA ASN A 53 26.48 -22.60 42.20
C ASN A 53 25.73 -21.80 41.12
N ALA A 54 25.92 -22.15 39.87
CA ALA A 54 25.20 -21.53 38.74
C ALA A 54 23.68 -21.83 38.80
N VAL A 55 23.32 -23.04 39.22
CA VAL A 55 21.88 -23.41 39.43
C VAL A 55 21.30 -22.61 40.57
N LEU A 56 22.01 -22.45 41.67
CA LEU A 56 21.57 -21.67 42.81
C LEU A 56 21.43 -20.18 42.50
N ILE A 57 22.46 -19.57 41.86
CA ILE A 57 22.41 -18.18 41.36
C ILE A 57 21.20 -17.98 40.42
N GLY A 58 21.05 -18.83 39.42
CA GLY A 58 19.96 -18.77 38.46
C GLY A 58 18.60 -18.95 39.11
N GLY A 59 18.47 -19.88 40.07
CA GLY A 59 17.28 -20.09 40.86
C GLY A 59 16.91 -18.86 41.69
N LEU A 60 17.88 -18.26 42.36
CA LEU A 60 17.67 -17.02 43.11
C LEU A 60 17.23 -15.87 42.21
N LEU A 61 17.72 -15.77 40.99
CA LEU A 61 17.30 -14.75 40.01
C LEU A 61 15.89 -14.99 39.46
N LEU A 62 15.47 -16.24 39.30
CA LEU A 62 14.20 -16.64 38.65
C LEU A 62 13.01 -16.74 39.61
N LEU A 63 13.26 -17.00 40.91
CA LEU A 63 12.25 -17.21 41.93
C LEU A 63 11.91 -15.93 42.69
N SER A 64 10.73 -15.94 43.37
CA SER A 64 10.38 -14.89 44.31
C SER A 64 11.26 -14.96 45.58
N ARG A 65 11.32 -13.88 46.35
CA ARG A 65 12.15 -13.82 47.60
C ARG A 65 11.89 -14.98 48.55
N ARG A 66 10.60 -15.32 48.82
CA ARG A 66 10.22 -16.44 49.71
C ARG A 66 10.70 -17.79 49.15
N GLN A 67 10.53 -18.01 47.86
CA GLN A 67 10.98 -19.25 47.22
C GLN A 67 12.51 -19.32 47.10
N GLY A 68 13.18 -18.19 46.92
CA GLY A 68 14.65 -18.10 46.95
C GLY A 68 15.22 -18.49 48.30
N LEU A 69 14.61 -18.04 49.43
CA LEU A 69 14.99 -18.47 50.78
C LEU A 69 14.75 -19.98 51.00
N ALA A 70 13.62 -20.50 50.51
CA ALA A 70 13.36 -21.94 50.54
C ALA A 70 14.39 -22.74 49.72
N LEU A 71 14.79 -22.23 48.53
CA LEU A 71 15.83 -22.85 47.74
C LEU A 71 17.18 -22.87 48.47
N LEU A 72 17.58 -21.75 49.10
CA LEU A 72 18.83 -21.69 49.90
C LEU A 72 18.82 -22.73 51.03
N GLY A 73 17.72 -22.86 51.77
CA GLY A 73 17.61 -23.87 52.82
C GLY A 73 17.68 -25.31 52.30
N LEU A 74 16.91 -25.62 51.24
CA LEU A 74 16.94 -26.94 50.61
C LEU A 74 18.31 -27.31 50.04
N THR A 75 18.96 -26.37 49.35
CA THR A 75 20.28 -26.60 48.77
C THR A 75 21.35 -26.73 49.86
N ALA A 76 21.26 -26.01 50.99
CA ALA A 76 22.17 -26.18 52.12
C ALA A 76 22.06 -27.60 52.69
N VAL A 77 20.84 -28.11 52.89
CA VAL A 77 20.63 -29.48 53.38
C VAL A 77 21.21 -30.52 52.39
N VAL A 78 20.95 -30.34 51.10
CA VAL A 78 21.50 -31.22 50.06
C VAL A 78 23.03 -31.20 50.08
N HIS A 79 23.61 -29.99 50.14
CA HIS A 79 25.06 -29.81 50.15
C HIS A 79 25.73 -30.53 51.33
N VAL A 80 25.25 -30.27 52.53
CA VAL A 80 25.74 -30.93 53.75
C VAL A 80 25.63 -32.44 53.66
N ALA A 81 24.45 -32.94 53.27
CA ALA A 81 24.21 -34.39 53.19
C ALA A 81 25.13 -35.08 52.21
N MET A 82 25.40 -34.45 51.05
CA MET A 82 26.24 -35.04 49.99
C MET A 82 27.71 -35.03 50.34
N GLU A 83 28.24 -33.93 50.90
CA GLU A 83 29.62 -33.83 51.34
C GLU A 83 29.91 -34.79 52.53
N LEU A 84 29.00 -34.92 53.50
CA LEU A 84 29.15 -35.91 54.57
C LEU A 84 29.14 -37.36 54.01
N ALA A 85 28.36 -37.64 52.99
CA ALA A 85 28.32 -38.95 52.35
C ALA A 85 29.64 -39.31 51.62
N VAL A 86 30.41 -38.32 51.20
CA VAL A 86 31.74 -38.51 50.60
C VAL A 86 32.84 -38.72 51.70
N GLY A 87 32.51 -38.45 52.96
CA GLY A 87 33.39 -38.72 54.11
C GLY A 87 34.18 -37.51 54.59
N ASP A 88 33.78 -36.30 54.23
CA ASP A 88 34.41 -35.09 54.72
C ASP A 88 34.02 -34.78 56.17
N SER A 89 34.94 -34.13 56.92
CA SER A 89 34.69 -33.85 58.34
C SER A 89 33.53 -32.86 58.53
N PRO A 90 32.63 -33.06 59.52
CA PRO A 90 31.47 -32.19 59.74
C PRO A 90 31.83 -30.71 59.89
N ARG A 91 32.96 -30.38 60.52
CA ARG A 91 33.44 -28.99 60.65
C ARG A 91 33.76 -28.38 59.30
N PHE A 92 34.47 -29.11 58.43
CA PHE A 92 34.79 -28.68 57.10
C PHE A 92 33.53 -28.49 56.24
N VAL A 93 32.65 -29.48 56.25
CA VAL A 93 31.37 -29.46 55.48
C VAL A 93 30.52 -28.27 55.87
N LEU A 94 30.31 -28.00 57.12
CA LEU A 94 29.51 -26.85 57.58
C LEU A 94 30.14 -25.52 57.19
N THR A 95 31.47 -25.41 57.27
CA THR A 95 32.21 -24.18 56.91
C THR A 95 32.14 -23.92 55.42
N ILE A 96 32.42 -24.92 54.57
CA ILE A 96 32.44 -24.78 53.11
C ILE A 96 31.05 -24.52 52.58
N THR A 97 30.00 -25.23 53.12
CA THR A 97 28.60 -25.01 52.74
C THR A 97 28.17 -23.58 53.02
N ALA A 98 28.48 -23.07 54.25
CA ALA A 98 28.12 -21.71 54.61
C ALA A 98 28.77 -20.65 53.72
N LEU A 99 30.08 -20.81 53.43
CA LEU A 99 30.82 -19.90 52.60
C LEU A 99 30.37 -19.95 51.13
N ASP A 100 30.08 -21.13 50.58
CA ASP A 100 29.64 -21.32 49.21
C ASP A 100 28.23 -20.74 48.99
N ILE A 101 27.31 -21.00 49.92
CA ILE A 101 25.95 -20.42 49.88
C ILE A 101 25.99 -18.90 50.00
N LEU A 102 26.82 -18.37 50.92
CA LEU A 102 26.98 -16.92 51.10
C LEU A 102 27.54 -16.25 49.81
N GLN A 103 28.57 -16.83 49.23
CA GLN A 103 29.14 -16.37 47.95
C GLN A 103 28.12 -16.35 46.85
N THR A 104 27.34 -17.42 46.72
CA THR A 104 26.35 -17.62 45.70
C THR A 104 25.19 -16.63 45.85
N ALA A 105 24.68 -16.45 47.08
CA ALA A 105 23.63 -15.49 47.40
C ALA A 105 24.06 -14.05 47.19
N ALA A 106 25.33 -13.72 47.56
CA ALA A 106 25.93 -12.40 47.29
C ALA A 106 26.06 -12.12 45.77
N THR A 107 26.49 -13.11 45.00
CA THR A 107 26.56 -13.01 43.54
C THR A 107 25.16 -12.72 42.95
N ALA A 108 24.14 -13.46 43.38
CA ALA A 108 22.76 -13.23 42.92
C ALA A 108 22.22 -11.85 43.35
N ALA A 109 22.57 -11.38 44.55
CA ALA A 109 22.20 -10.05 45.03
C ALA A 109 22.81 -8.93 44.18
N VAL A 110 24.10 -9.02 43.89
CA VAL A 110 24.83 -8.06 43.02
C VAL A 110 24.19 -8.02 41.62
N LEU A 111 23.93 -9.17 41.03
CA LEU A 111 23.26 -9.24 39.71
C LEU A 111 21.86 -8.61 39.73
N ARG A 112 21.12 -8.70 40.84
CA ARG A 112 19.84 -8.01 40.99
C ARG A 112 19.99 -6.49 41.16
N LEU A 113 20.98 -6.04 41.93
CA LEU A 113 21.25 -4.62 42.17
C LEU A 113 21.75 -3.88 40.94
N THR A 114 22.55 -4.53 40.11
CA THR A 114 23.06 -3.95 38.85
C THR A 114 22.01 -3.74 37.79
N ARG A 115 20.75 -4.17 38.02
CA ARG A 115 19.63 -4.10 37.06
C ARG A 115 19.96 -4.64 35.66
N LEU A 116 21.00 -5.45 35.55
CA LEU A 116 21.37 -6.09 34.29
C LEU A 116 20.20 -6.97 33.79
N PRO A 117 20.02 -7.08 32.46
CA PRO A 117 18.97 -7.92 31.90
C PRO A 117 19.25 -9.39 32.25
N ILE A 118 18.55 -9.92 33.24
CA ILE A 118 18.62 -11.33 33.69
C ILE A 118 18.27 -12.31 32.56
N ARG A 119 17.64 -11.80 31.49
CA ARG A 119 17.25 -12.62 30.34
C ARG A 119 18.26 -12.48 29.21
N VAL A 120 18.81 -13.60 28.77
CA VAL A 120 19.80 -13.66 27.67
C VAL A 120 19.06 -13.43 26.33
N ARG A 121 18.91 -12.15 25.95
CA ARG A 121 18.20 -11.73 24.73
C ARG A 121 19.06 -11.05 23.69
N SER A 122 20.24 -10.62 24.09
CA SER A 122 21.21 -9.94 23.22
C SER A 122 22.62 -10.31 23.64
N MET A 123 23.56 -10.22 22.73
CA MET A 123 24.97 -10.47 23.02
C MET A 123 25.51 -9.50 24.07
N ARG A 124 25.13 -8.21 24.00
CA ARG A 124 25.54 -7.23 25.04
C ARG A 124 25.03 -7.61 26.42
N GLY A 125 23.76 -8.02 26.53
CA GLY A 125 23.17 -8.49 27.80
C GLY A 125 23.84 -9.77 28.29
N PHE A 126 24.17 -10.71 27.41
CA PHE A 126 24.91 -11.92 27.74
C PHE A 126 26.30 -11.60 28.28
N LEU A 127 27.11 -10.79 27.56
CA LEU A 127 28.46 -10.42 27.98
C LEU A 127 28.44 -9.65 29.30
N ALA A 128 27.53 -8.75 29.51
CA ALA A 128 27.36 -8.02 30.76
C ALA A 128 27.03 -8.95 31.95
N LEU A 129 26.09 -9.89 31.72
CA LEU A 129 25.74 -10.91 32.70
C LEU A 129 26.96 -11.81 33.04
N MET A 130 27.71 -12.24 32.03
CA MET A 130 28.92 -13.05 32.20
C MET A 130 29.97 -12.27 32.96
N ALA A 131 30.32 -11.08 32.53
CA ALA A 131 31.34 -10.26 33.20
C ALA A 131 30.97 -9.98 34.67
N ALA A 132 29.72 -9.66 34.96
CA ALA A 132 29.28 -9.39 36.32
C ALA A 132 29.24 -10.66 37.20
N SER A 133 28.72 -11.79 36.68
CA SER A 133 28.61 -13.02 37.45
C SER A 133 29.98 -13.68 37.69
N THR A 134 30.79 -13.82 36.64
CA THR A 134 32.14 -14.45 36.76
C THR A 134 33.12 -13.54 37.49
N GLY A 135 33.10 -12.23 37.21
CA GLY A 135 33.95 -11.24 37.89
C GLY A 135 33.68 -11.18 39.39
N PHE A 136 32.40 -11.12 39.79
CA PHE A 136 32.05 -11.13 41.21
C PHE A 136 32.37 -12.48 41.88
N THR A 137 32.17 -13.60 41.20
CA THR A 137 32.56 -14.93 41.69
C THR A 137 34.06 -15.01 41.90
N ALA A 138 34.87 -14.50 40.97
CA ALA A 138 36.34 -14.48 41.10
C ALA A 138 36.79 -13.59 42.28
N ILE A 139 36.22 -12.41 42.43
CA ILE A 139 36.58 -11.49 43.52
C ILE A 139 36.15 -12.07 44.89
N SER A 140 34.94 -12.57 44.99
CA SER A 140 34.41 -13.13 46.26
C SER A 140 35.13 -14.41 46.65
N SER A 141 35.68 -15.17 45.73
CA SER A 141 36.47 -16.37 46.01
C SER A 141 37.78 -16.08 46.76
N VAL A 142 38.31 -14.86 46.67
CA VAL A 142 39.46 -14.43 47.45
C VAL A 142 39.13 -14.47 48.95
N VAL A 143 37.93 -13.95 49.32
CA VAL A 143 37.46 -13.94 50.72
C VAL A 143 37.15 -15.36 51.19
N VAL A 144 36.47 -16.16 50.36
CA VAL A 144 36.13 -17.55 50.70
C VAL A 144 37.39 -18.37 50.97
N ASN A 145 38.38 -18.33 50.07
CA ASN A 145 39.59 -19.11 50.24
C ASN A 145 40.51 -18.54 51.30
N GLY A 146 40.50 -17.22 51.55
CA GLY A 146 41.18 -16.62 52.69
C GLY A 146 40.72 -17.17 54.01
N LEU A 147 39.38 -17.22 54.21
CA LEU A 147 38.75 -17.79 55.41
C LEU A 147 39.02 -19.30 55.55
N LEU A 148 38.93 -20.06 54.45
CA LEU A 148 39.26 -21.49 54.43
C LEU A 148 40.70 -21.75 54.78
N SER A 149 41.66 -21.01 54.20
CA SER A 149 43.08 -21.12 54.44
C SER A 149 43.43 -20.83 55.92
N LEU A 150 42.80 -19.80 56.51
CA LEU A 150 42.95 -19.47 57.92
C LEU A 150 42.35 -20.56 58.83
N SER A 151 41.24 -21.18 58.43
CA SER A 151 40.55 -22.18 59.23
C SER A 151 41.18 -23.58 59.19
N PHE A 152 41.84 -23.92 58.04
CA PHE A 152 42.34 -25.27 57.77
C PHE A 152 43.82 -25.32 57.37
N HIS A 153 44.57 -24.20 57.45
CA HIS A 153 46.04 -24.08 57.25
C HIS A 153 46.48 -24.60 55.85
N GLY A 154 45.63 -24.44 54.80
CA GLY A 154 45.96 -24.87 53.43
C GLY A 154 46.68 -23.81 52.60
N PRO A 155 47.34 -24.19 51.47
CA PRO A 155 48.04 -23.28 50.59
C PRO A 155 47.03 -22.37 49.85
N PHE A 156 46.95 -21.10 50.23
CA PHE A 156 45.97 -20.13 49.75
C PHE A 156 45.94 -20.00 48.20
N TRP A 157 47.09 -19.76 47.58
CA TRP A 157 47.14 -19.48 46.14
C TRP A 157 46.69 -20.65 45.27
N ARG A 158 47.04 -21.87 45.68
CA ARG A 158 46.61 -23.08 44.94
C ARG A 158 45.13 -23.31 45.15
N ALA A 159 44.64 -23.30 46.37
CA ALA A 159 43.23 -23.47 46.69
C ALA A 159 42.36 -22.39 46.00
N TRP A 160 42.82 -21.12 46.05
CA TRP A 160 42.11 -20.02 45.39
C TRP A 160 42.04 -20.20 43.87
N SER A 161 43.14 -20.57 43.21
CA SER A 161 43.16 -20.74 41.75
C SER A 161 42.26 -21.89 41.29
N GLU A 162 42.28 -23.01 42.00
CA GLU A 162 41.45 -24.20 41.73
C GLU A 162 39.98 -23.90 41.97
N TRP A 163 39.64 -23.33 43.11
CA TRP A 163 38.27 -22.93 43.49
C TRP A 163 37.70 -21.91 42.50
N THR A 164 38.43 -20.84 42.23
CA THR A 164 38.01 -19.77 41.34
C THR A 164 37.75 -20.26 39.93
N THR A 165 38.68 -21.02 39.38
CA THR A 165 38.57 -21.56 38.02
C THR A 165 37.38 -22.47 37.89
N SER A 166 37.18 -23.40 38.83
CA SER A 166 36.05 -24.33 38.82
C SER A 166 34.69 -23.60 38.90
N ASN A 167 34.56 -22.63 39.79
CA ASN A 167 33.34 -21.87 39.99
C ASN A 167 33.05 -20.91 38.81
N VAL A 168 34.04 -20.17 38.33
CA VAL A 168 33.90 -19.24 37.21
C VAL A 168 33.47 -19.97 35.95
N LEU A 169 34.07 -21.11 35.63
CA LEU A 169 33.71 -21.93 34.47
C LEU A 169 32.30 -22.52 34.64
N GLY A 170 31.97 -23.01 35.85
CA GLY A 170 30.66 -23.50 36.16
C GLY A 170 29.54 -22.45 35.96
N VAL A 171 29.80 -21.25 36.50
CA VAL A 171 28.88 -20.11 36.33
C VAL A 171 28.79 -19.66 34.88
N ALA A 172 29.91 -19.57 34.17
CA ALA A 172 29.94 -19.09 32.78
C ALA A 172 29.15 -19.99 31.79
N ILE A 173 29.08 -21.29 32.04
CA ILE A 173 28.43 -22.25 31.17
C ILE A 173 27.01 -22.56 31.66
N ALA A 174 26.84 -22.88 32.94
CA ALA A 174 25.57 -23.36 33.45
C ALA A 174 24.55 -22.25 33.74
N LEU A 175 24.96 -21.05 34.18
CA LEU A 175 24.04 -19.96 34.46
C LEU A 175 23.27 -19.48 33.21
N PRO A 176 23.89 -19.15 32.08
CA PRO A 176 23.13 -18.74 30.89
C PRO A 176 22.30 -19.88 30.32
N THR A 177 22.78 -21.12 30.40
CA THR A 177 22.00 -22.30 30.00
C THR A 177 20.69 -22.37 30.78
N LEU A 178 20.74 -22.25 32.11
CA LEU A 178 19.57 -22.24 32.97
C LEU A 178 18.60 -21.10 32.60
N LEU A 179 19.12 -19.87 32.46
CA LEU A 179 18.31 -18.70 32.14
C LEU A 179 17.63 -18.81 30.77
N ILE A 180 18.29 -19.40 29.78
CA ILE A 180 17.73 -19.64 28.43
C ILE A 180 16.63 -20.71 28.49
N LEU A 181 16.83 -21.78 29.24
CA LEU A 181 15.84 -22.86 29.37
C LEU A 181 14.56 -22.41 30.05
N PHE A 182 14.65 -21.51 31.04
CA PHE A 182 13.50 -20.98 31.76
C PHE A 182 12.84 -19.77 31.06
N ASP A 183 13.43 -19.15 30.02
CA ASP A 183 12.77 -18.07 29.25
C ASP A 183 11.78 -18.67 28.24
N ARG A 184 10.47 -18.47 28.50
CA ARG A 184 9.37 -18.97 27.67
C ARG A 184 9.44 -18.49 26.23
N ARG A 185 10.01 -17.29 25.96
CA ARG A 185 10.08 -16.73 24.60
C ARG A 185 11.00 -17.48 23.65
N HIS A 186 11.95 -18.24 24.18
CA HIS A 186 12.80 -19.10 23.35
C HIS A 186 12.11 -20.45 23.01
N ARG A 187 10.91 -20.71 23.57
CA ARG A 187 10.19 -21.97 23.40
C ARG A 187 9.53 -22.10 22.03
N ASP A 188 9.12 -20.99 21.44
CA ASP A 188 8.28 -20.97 20.23
C ASP A 188 9.05 -20.60 18.96
N SER A 189 10.35 -20.29 19.07
CA SER A 189 11.12 -19.75 17.94
C SER A 189 11.62 -20.81 16.97
N PHE A 190 11.69 -22.08 17.37
CA PHE A 190 12.23 -23.15 16.54
C PHE A 190 11.41 -24.43 16.79
N ARG A 191 10.72 -24.88 15.75
CA ARG A 191 10.00 -26.16 15.74
C ARG A 191 10.94 -27.21 15.15
N VAL A 192 11.63 -27.95 16.03
CA VAL A 192 12.45 -29.09 15.63
C VAL A 192 11.74 -30.35 16.09
N SER A 193 11.70 -31.40 15.28
CA SER A 193 11.16 -32.68 15.68
C SER A 193 12.00 -33.31 16.79
N LEU A 194 11.40 -34.12 17.64
CA LEU A 194 12.12 -34.80 18.72
C LEU A 194 13.24 -35.69 18.17
N SER A 195 12.99 -36.39 17.07
CA SER A 195 13.95 -37.27 16.39
C SER A 195 15.16 -36.50 15.86
N GLU A 196 14.96 -35.35 15.20
CA GLU A 196 16.06 -34.49 14.74
C GLU A 196 16.87 -33.93 15.92
N SER A 197 16.20 -33.54 17.00
CA SER A 197 16.86 -33.05 18.20
C SER A 197 17.75 -34.11 18.84
N LEU A 198 17.29 -35.36 18.92
CA LEU A 198 18.04 -36.49 19.43
C LEU A 198 19.21 -36.85 18.52
N LEU A 199 19.03 -36.85 17.19
CA LEU A 199 20.10 -37.11 16.22
C LEU A 199 21.22 -36.09 16.35
N VAL A 200 20.89 -34.80 16.39
CA VAL A 200 21.88 -33.72 16.54
C VAL A 200 22.58 -33.81 17.90
N LEU A 201 21.84 -34.11 18.97
CA LEU A 201 22.44 -34.33 20.30
C LEU A 201 23.45 -35.47 20.27
N MET A 202 23.06 -36.63 19.72
CA MET A 202 23.95 -37.78 19.59
C MET A 202 25.20 -37.46 18.77
N LEU A 203 25.02 -36.76 17.63
CA LEU A 203 26.14 -36.33 16.81
C LEU A 203 27.14 -35.44 17.58
N VAL A 204 26.61 -34.46 18.33
CA VAL A 204 27.48 -33.58 19.15
C VAL A 204 28.16 -34.33 20.26
N LEU A 205 27.48 -35.24 20.98
CA LEU A 205 28.04 -36.02 22.06
C LEU A 205 29.14 -37.00 21.56
N VAL A 206 28.85 -37.75 20.51
CA VAL A 206 29.82 -38.67 19.89
C VAL A 206 31.05 -37.92 19.40
N THR A 207 30.84 -36.79 18.66
CA THR A 207 31.96 -35.98 18.21
C THR A 207 32.79 -35.43 19.38
N ALA A 208 32.14 -34.95 20.43
CA ALA A 208 32.83 -34.43 21.62
C ALA A 208 33.70 -35.51 22.28
N VAL A 209 33.13 -36.68 22.54
CA VAL A 209 33.86 -37.81 23.14
C VAL A 209 35.02 -38.23 22.24
N THR A 210 34.79 -38.45 20.94
CA THR A 210 35.81 -38.90 19.99
C THR A 210 36.98 -37.91 19.89
N VAL A 211 36.68 -36.60 19.76
CA VAL A 211 37.69 -35.55 19.57
C VAL A 211 38.56 -35.37 20.79
N PHE A 212 38.00 -35.48 22.01
CA PHE A 212 38.78 -35.30 23.24
C PHE A 212 39.45 -36.59 23.73
N THR A 213 39.08 -37.75 23.18
CA THR A 213 39.80 -39.01 23.43
C THR A 213 40.83 -39.34 22.36
N ALA A 214 40.81 -38.69 21.20
CA ALA A 214 41.84 -38.83 20.17
C ALA A 214 43.18 -38.21 20.59
N ASP A 215 44.24 -38.70 20.02
CA ASP A 215 45.63 -38.19 20.27
C ASP A 215 45.97 -36.98 19.40
N THR A 216 45.03 -36.51 18.61
CA THR A 216 45.18 -35.39 17.67
C THR A 216 44.29 -34.20 18.08
N ALA A 217 44.76 -32.96 17.77
CA ALA A 217 44.07 -31.72 18.08
C ALA A 217 42.87 -31.44 17.14
N LEU A 218 41.92 -32.36 17.06
CA LEU A 218 40.74 -32.29 16.17
C LEU A 218 39.53 -31.55 16.79
N GLN A 219 39.75 -30.82 17.87
CA GLN A 219 38.67 -30.15 18.64
C GLN A 219 37.80 -29.22 17.80
N VAL A 220 38.36 -28.61 16.74
CA VAL A 220 37.67 -27.72 15.79
C VAL A 220 36.46 -28.41 15.10
N LEU A 221 36.52 -29.74 14.92
CA LEU A 221 35.41 -30.50 14.30
C LEU A 221 34.12 -30.43 15.08
N LEU A 222 34.14 -30.09 16.37
CA LEU A 222 32.94 -29.94 17.18
C LEU A 222 32.13 -28.68 16.81
N PHE A 223 32.73 -27.69 16.15
CA PHE A 223 31.99 -26.50 15.72
C PHE A 223 30.89 -26.81 14.70
N ALA A 224 31.14 -27.70 13.74
CA ALA A 224 30.18 -27.99 12.69
C ALA A 224 28.82 -28.56 13.23
N PRO A 225 28.81 -29.67 14.01
CA PRO A 225 27.59 -30.18 14.58
C PRO A 225 26.96 -29.23 15.62
N ALA A 226 27.76 -28.48 16.36
CA ALA A 226 27.25 -27.50 17.31
C ALA A 226 26.54 -26.33 16.61
N LEU A 227 27.11 -25.79 15.53
CA LEU A 227 26.46 -24.77 14.70
C LEU A 227 25.20 -25.31 14.00
N LEU A 228 25.22 -26.54 13.49
CA LEU A 228 24.02 -27.18 12.93
C LEU A 228 22.88 -27.19 13.96
N ALA A 229 23.19 -27.51 15.21
CA ALA A 229 22.23 -27.50 16.29
C ALA A 229 21.66 -26.08 16.55
N VAL A 230 22.52 -25.07 16.47
CA VAL A 230 22.11 -23.64 16.60
C VAL A 230 21.16 -23.25 15.48
N PHE A 231 21.46 -23.57 14.23
CA PHE A 231 20.60 -23.24 13.08
C PHE A 231 19.23 -23.92 13.16
N ARG A 232 19.19 -25.14 13.70
CA ARG A 232 17.95 -25.93 13.83
C ARG A 232 17.14 -25.56 15.09
N GLY A 233 17.79 -25.46 16.24
CA GLY A 233 17.14 -25.36 17.55
C GLY A 233 17.34 -24.03 18.30
N GLY A 234 18.09 -23.08 17.72
CA GLY A 234 18.33 -21.76 18.29
C GLY A 234 19.05 -21.75 19.64
N PRO A 235 18.82 -20.71 20.49
CA PRO A 235 19.57 -20.54 21.75
C PRO A 235 19.42 -21.68 22.74
N ARG A 236 18.27 -22.37 22.74
CA ARG A 236 18.05 -23.54 23.63
C ARG A 236 18.90 -24.73 23.23
N ALA A 237 18.94 -25.04 21.94
CA ALA A 237 19.77 -26.10 21.43
C ALA A 237 21.24 -25.83 21.70
N ALA A 238 21.71 -24.59 21.43
CA ALA A 238 23.07 -24.18 21.76
C ALA A 238 23.40 -24.43 23.24
N ALA A 239 22.52 -23.98 24.13
CA ALA A 239 22.72 -24.11 25.57
C ALA A 239 22.79 -25.59 26.03
N VAL A 240 21.82 -26.40 25.61
CA VAL A 240 21.74 -27.81 26.02
C VAL A 240 22.88 -28.62 25.44
N LEU A 241 23.17 -28.45 24.14
CA LEU A 241 24.12 -29.28 23.44
C LEU A 241 25.58 -29.01 23.87
N VAL A 242 25.95 -27.73 24.03
CA VAL A 242 27.32 -27.42 24.47
C VAL A 242 27.51 -27.80 25.94
N THR A 243 26.53 -27.57 26.80
CA THR A 243 26.61 -28.00 28.21
C THR A 243 26.66 -29.51 28.33
N GLY A 244 25.81 -30.22 27.54
CA GLY A 244 25.80 -31.68 27.49
C GLY A 244 27.09 -32.27 26.94
N SER A 245 27.65 -31.67 25.87
CA SER A 245 28.94 -32.13 25.31
C SER A 245 30.10 -32.01 26.32
N LEU A 246 30.15 -30.90 27.07
CA LEU A 246 31.13 -30.76 28.13
C LEU A 246 30.95 -31.82 29.23
N ALA A 247 29.69 -32.05 29.66
CA ALA A 247 29.37 -33.08 30.65
C ALA A 247 29.79 -34.50 30.21
N ALA A 248 29.70 -34.80 28.91
CA ALA A 248 30.14 -36.08 28.34
C ALA A 248 31.69 -36.15 28.15
N THR A 249 32.32 -35.03 27.80
CA THR A 249 33.77 -34.97 27.55
C THR A 249 34.60 -35.20 28.80
N ILE A 250 34.15 -34.69 29.95
CA ILE A 250 34.93 -34.78 31.21
C ILE A 250 35.15 -36.23 31.63
N PRO A 251 34.15 -37.10 31.77
CA PRO A 251 34.35 -38.52 32.09
C PRO A 251 35.19 -39.26 31.06
N ALA A 252 35.04 -38.90 29.77
CA ALA A 252 35.82 -39.51 28.68
C ALA A 252 37.31 -39.21 28.82
N ILE A 253 37.71 -37.99 29.19
CA ILE A 253 39.12 -37.62 29.44
C ILE A 253 39.63 -38.35 30.67
N LEU A 254 38.86 -38.41 31.78
CA LEU A 254 39.26 -39.13 32.98
C LEU A 254 39.48 -40.61 32.73
N TYR A 255 38.60 -41.24 31.94
CA TYR A 255 38.79 -42.63 31.52
C TYR A 255 40.06 -42.83 30.68
N LYS A 256 40.29 -41.98 29.67
CA LYS A 256 41.46 -42.04 28.80
C LYS A 256 42.78 -41.91 29.58
N THR A 257 42.82 -41.06 30.60
CA THR A 257 44.02 -40.82 31.42
C THR A 257 44.18 -41.83 32.55
N GLY A 258 43.31 -42.85 32.62
CA GLY A 258 43.36 -43.85 33.71
C GLY A 258 43.16 -43.22 35.08
N MET A 259 42.42 -42.09 35.17
CA MET A 259 42.22 -41.30 36.38
C MET A 259 43.48 -40.67 36.96
N ASP A 260 44.58 -40.62 36.19
CA ASP A 260 45.82 -39.95 36.64
C ASP A 260 45.62 -38.41 36.63
N PRO A 261 45.71 -37.73 37.79
CA PRO A 261 45.53 -36.30 37.87
C PRO A 261 46.56 -35.50 37.07
N ALA A 262 47.78 -35.95 36.98
CA ALA A 262 48.84 -35.23 36.28
C ALA A 262 48.56 -35.14 34.76
N ALA A 263 48.04 -36.21 34.20
CA ALA A 263 47.65 -36.28 32.80
C ALA A 263 46.25 -35.65 32.54
N ALA A 264 45.31 -35.82 33.46
CA ALA A 264 43.91 -35.39 33.27
C ALA A 264 43.70 -33.86 33.37
N VAL A 265 44.33 -33.19 34.36
CA VAL A 265 44.09 -31.76 34.63
C VAL A 265 44.36 -30.83 33.44
N PRO A 266 45.50 -30.94 32.73
CA PRO A 266 45.73 -30.10 31.57
C PRO A 266 44.69 -30.29 30.47
N LEU A 267 44.29 -31.54 30.16
CA LEU A 267 43.31 -31.87 29.15
C LEU A 267 41.90 -31.38 29.54
N LEU A 268 41.52 -31.51 30.81
CA LEU A 268 40.25 -31.00 31.32
C LEU A 268 40.17 -29.49 31.22
N ARG A 269 41.24 -28.75 31.58
CA ARG A 269 41.29 -27.30 31.43
C ARG A 269 41.17 -26.87 29.97
N GLN A 270 41.88 -27.55 29.07
CA GLN A 270 41.77 -27.29 27.64
C GLN A 270 40.36 -27.52 27.12
N ALA A 271 39.72 -28.64 27.50
CA ALA A 271 38.33 -28.96 27.13
C ALA A 271 37.33 -27.91 27.65
N GLN A 272 37.47 -27.48 28.89
CA GLN A 272 36.63 -26.46 29.52
C GLN A 272 36.71 -25.10 28.81
N ILE A 273 37.95 -24.64 28.54
CA ILE A 273 38.17 -23.37 27.83
C ILE A 273 37.59 -23.47 26.40
N PHE A 274 37.85 -24.59 25.71
CA PHE A 274 37.29 -24.82 24.38
C PHE A 274 35.73 -24.78 24.36
N HIS A 275 35.10 -25.47 25.31
CA HIS A 275 33.64 -25.47 25.42
C HIS A 275 33.08 -24.10 25.79
N LEU A 276 33.80 -23.30 26.59
CA LEU A 276 33.38 -21.92 26.89
C LEU A 276 33.42 -21.05 25.62
N VAL A 277 34.46 -21.16 24.80
CA VAL A 277 34.53 -20.46 23.50
C VAL A 277 33.45 -20.95 22.55
N LEU A 278 33.28 -22.26 22.41
CA LEU A 278 32.24 -22.88 21.60
C LEU A 278 30.86 -22.40 22.02
N TYR A 279 30.59 -22.34 23.33
CA TYR A 279 29.35 -21.85 23.91
C TYR A 279 29.08 -20.39 23.51
N ALA A 280 30.10 -19.53 23.69
CA ALA A 280 29.98 -18.12 23.34
C ALA A 280 29.67 -17.91 21.85
N VAL A 281 30.38 -18.64 20.97
CA VAL A 281 30.16 -18.57 19.51
C VAL A 281 28.78 -19.07 19.13
N CYS A 282 28.40 -20.26 19.63
CA CYS A 282 27.07 -20.84 19.35
C CYS A 282 25.93 -19.96 19.85
N LEU A 283 26.06 -19.39 21.03
CA LEU A 283 25.05 -18.50 21.60
C LEU A 283 24.98 -17.18 20.85
N ALA A 284 26.14 -16.62 20.44
CA ALA A 284 26.18 -15.43 19.59
C ALA A 284 25.44 -15.64 18.28
N ALA A 285 25.73 -16.72 17.58
CA ALA A 285 25.05 -17.10 16.34
C ALA A 285 23.54 -17.29 16.55
N ALA A 286 23.14 -18.01 17.61
CA ALA A 286 21.76 -18.26 17.94
C ALA A 286 20.96 -16.97 18.24
N LEU A 287 21.56 -16.04 18.98
CA LEU A 287 20.95 -14.75 19.30
C LEU A 287 20.83 -13.85 18.06
N ALA A 288 21.85 -13.85 17.19
CA ALA A 288 21.83 -13.10 15.93
C ALA A 288 20.73 -13.62 15.01
N LEU A 289 20.63 -14.93 14.79
CA LEU A 289 19.58 -15.56 13.98
C LEU A 289 18.18 -15.29 14.55
N SER A 290 18.02 -15.40 15.87
CA SER A 290 16.73 -15.09 16.52
C SER A 290 16.32 -13.63 16.35
N ARG A 291 17.29 -12.70 16.37
CA ARG A 291 17.05 -11.27 16.09
C ARG A 291 16.64 -11.05 14.64
N GLN A 292 17.36 -11.65 13.70
CA GLN A 292 17.06 -11.54 12.26
C GLN A 292 15.67 -12.07 11.96
N ALA A 293 15.31 -13.26 12.44
CA ALA A 293 13.97 -13.84 12.24
C ALA A 293 12.86 -12.93 12.79
N ARG A 294 13.06 -12.29 13.95
CA ARG A 294 12.08 -11.35 14.52
C ARG A 294 11.93 -10.09 13.67
N LEU A 295 13.04 -9.54 13.18
CA LEU A 295 13.01 -8.36 12.30
C LEU A 295 12.29 -8.67 10.99
N GLN A 296 12.58 -9.81 10.37
CA GLN A 296 11.89 -10.26 9.17
C GLN A 296 10.38 -10.41 9.39
N ALA A 297 9.98 -11.07 10.49
CA ALA A 297 8.57 -11.22 10.83
C ALA A 297 7.86 -9.87 11.05
N LEU A 298 8.55 -8.89 11.67
CA LEU A 298 8.02 -7.54 11.85
C LEU A 298 7.86 -6.81 10.52
N LEU A 299 8.86 -6.90 9.63
CA LEU A 299 8.82 -6.29 8.30
C LEU A 299 7.67 -6.86 7.46
N VAL A 300 7.50 -8.18 7.43
CA VAL A 300 6.39 -8.83 6.73
C VAL A 300 5.04 -8.35 7.25
N ARG A 301 4.86 -8.27 8.58
CA ARG A 301 3.62 -7.73 9.18
C ARG A 301 3.37 -6.27 8.79
N ARG A 302 4.39 -5.42 8.87
CA ARG A 302 4.26 -4.00 8.47
C ARG A 302 3.92 -3.85 7.00
N GLN A 303 4.56 -4.63 6.13
CA GLN A 303 4.26 -4.63 4.71
C GLN A 303 2.82 -5.08 4.41
N ALA A 304 2.33 -6.12 5.09
CA ALA A 304 0.95 -6.56 4.96
C ALA A 304 -0.06 -5.48 5.39
N THR A 305 0.18 -4.81 6.53
CA THR A 305 -0.69 -3.72 6.99
C THR A 305 -0.67 -2.50 6.06
N ALA A 306 0.50 -2.13 5.52
CA ALA A 306 0.63 -1.04 4.57
C ALA A 306 -0.12 -1.35 3.26
N ARG A 307 0.02 -2.56 2.72
CA ARG A 307 -0.72 -3.01 1.52
C ARG A 307 -2.23 -3.01 1.73
N ALA A 308 -2.71 -3.48 2.89
CA ALA A 308 -4.12 -3.46 3.21
C ALA A 308 -4.68 -2.02 3.31
N ALA A 309 -3.93 -1.10 3.92
CA ALA A 309 -4.31 0.31 3.99
C ALA A 309 -4.36 0.97 2.60
N GLN A 310 -3.37 0.70 1.76
CA GLN A 310 -3.32 1.19 0.38
C GLN A 310 -4.50 0.67 -0.45
N ALA A 311 -4.79 -0.64 -0.40
CA ALA A 311 -5.92 -1.24 -1.11
C ALA A 311 -7.26 -0.62 -0.66
N LYS A 312 -7.44 -0.38 0.65
CA LYS A 312 -8.63 0.30 1.18
C LYS A 312 -8.77 1.73 0.68
N ALA A 313 -7.67 2.48 0.64
CA ALA A 313 -7.68 3.86 0.13
C ALA A 313 -8.00 3.89 -1.38
N GLN A 314 -7.43 2.99 -2.17
CA GLN A 314 -7.72 2.86 -3.60
C GLN A 314 -9.19 2.49 -3.85
N ALA A 315 -9.73 1.52 -3.11
CA ALA A 315 -11.14 1.13 -3.23
C ALA A 315 -12.08 2.28 -2.87
N ALA A 316 -11.78 3.06 -1.83
CA ALA A 316 -12.57 4.23 -1.45
C ALA A 316 -12.52 5.33 -2.51
N ASN A 317 -11.35 5.58 -3.11
CA ASN A 317 -11.21 6.56 -4.19
C ASN A 317 -11.96 6.12 -5.46
N GLN A 318 -11.90 4.81 -5.77
CA GLN A 318 -12.66 4.22 -6.87
C GLN A 318 -14.18 4.40 -6.67
N ALA A 319 -14.70 3.99 -5.51
CA ALA A 319 -16.12 4.12 -5.18
C ALA A 319 -16.60 5.58 -5.24
N LYS A 320 -15.76 6.54 -4.82
CA LYS A 320 -16.05 7.98 -4.93
C LYS A 320 -16.18 8.41 -6.39
N SER A 321 -15.30 7.94 -7.27
CA SER A 321 -15.34 8.30 -8.70
C SER A 321 -16.54 7.69 -9.40
N ASP A 322 -16.85 6.42 -9.14
CA ASP A 322 -18.00 5.72 -9.72
C ASP A 322 -19.33 6.36 -9.25
N PHE A 323 -19.42 6.76 -7.97
CA PHE A 323 -20.55 7.48 -7.42
C PHE A 323 -20.78 8.83 -8.12
N LEU A 324 -19.72 9.63 -8.30
CA LEU A 324 -19.80 10.91 -8.99
C LEU A 324 -20.20 10.76 -10.47
N ALA A 325 -19.70 9.73 -11.15
CA ALA A 325 -20.08 9.44 -12.53
C ALA A 325 -21.57 9.11 -12.64
N THR A 326 -22.08 8.25 -11.76
CA THR A 326 -23.52 7.91 -11.71
C THR A 326 -24.38 9.14 -11.43
N ILE A 327 -24.05 9.91 -10.39
CA ILE A 327 -24.81 11.11 -10.02
C ILE A 327 -24.86 12.12 -11.16
N SER A 328 -23.75 12.32 -11.88
CA SER A 328 -23.76 13.24 -13.02
C SER A 328 -24.70 12.81 -14.13
N HIS A 329 -24.76 11.51 -14.45
CA HIS A 329 -25.69 11.00 -15.43
C HIS A 329 -27.13 11.20 -14.98
N GLU A 330 -27.42 10.89 -13.71
CA GLU A 330 -28.76 11.03 -13.10
C GLU A 330 -29.21 12.50 -12.99
N ILE A 331 -28.31 13.46 -12.86
CA ILE A 331 -28.63 14.90 -12.87
C ILE A 331 -28.75 15.42 -14.30
N ARG A 332 -27.90 14.97 -15.23
CA ARG A 332 -27.88 15.48 -16.61
C ARG A 332 -29.17 15.19 -17.36
N THR A 333 -29.72 14.00 -17.17
CA THR A 333 -30.97 13.57 -17.89
C THR A 333 -32.16 14.50 -17.60
N PRO A 334 -32.60 14.71 -16.34
CA PRO A 334 -33.74 15.61 -16.09
C PRO A 334 -33.43 17.07 -16.44
N LEU A 335 -32.16 17.49 -16.28
CA LEU A 335 -31.77 18.87 -16.59
C LEU A 335 -31.83 19.16 -18.08
N ASN A 336 -31.39 18.22 -18.92
CA ASN A 336 -31.51 18.34 -20.38
C ASN A 336 -32.97 18.39 -20.84
N SER A 337 -33.86 17.60 -20.21
CA SER A 337 -35.27 17.64 -20.48
C SER A 337 -35.87 19.01 -20.12
N ILE A 338 -35.53 19.57 -18.94
CA ILE A 338 -35.98 20.91 -18.54
C ILE A 338 -35.55 21.96 -19.57
N LEU A 339 -34.29 21.92 -20.01
CA LEU A 339 -33.75 22.84 -21.00
C LEU A 339 -34.41 22.65 -22.37
N GLY A 340 -34.64 21.40 -22.78
CA GLY A 340 -35.29 21.08 -24.04
C GLY A 340 -36.72 21.61 -24.09
N PHE A 341 -37.51 21.37 -23.04
CA PHE A 341 -38.89 21.89 -22.95
C PHE A 341 -38.95 23.41 -22.81
N ALA A 342 -38.03 24.01 -22.05
CA ALA A 342 -37.91 25.48 -21.98
C ALA A 342 -37.68 26.11 -23.36
N GLY A 343 -36.79 25.49 -24.16
CA GLY A 343 -36.52 25.92 -25.54
C GLY A 343 -37.78 25.77 -26.43
N LEU A 344 -38.47 24.62 -26.36
CA LEU A 344 -39.70 24.39 -27.13
C LEU A 344 -40.80 25.42 -26.81
N VAL A 345 -41.02 25.72 -25.52
CA VAL A 345 -41.95 26.74 -25.09
C VAL A 345 -41.50 28.14 -25.54
N GLY A 346 -40.18 28.40 -25.51
CA GLY A 346 -39.60 29.69 -25.93
C GLY A 346 -39.82 30.01 -27.43
N ASP A 347 -39.95 28.97 -28.26
CA ASP A 347 -40.21 29.09 -29.71
C ASP A 347 -41.68 29.40 -30.04
N ASP A 348 -42.61 29.38 -29.06
CA ASP A 348 -44.02 29.71 -29.29
C ASP A 348 -44.21 31.20 -29.63
N PRO A 349 -44.74 31.53 -30.83
CA PRO A 349 -45.01 32.90 -31.23
C PRO A 349 -46.01 33.63 -30.35
N GLY A 350 -46.91 32.88 -29.67
CA GLY A 350 -47.96 33.42 -28.79
C GLY A 350 -47.48 33.81 -27.39
N LEU A 351 -46.18 33.58 -27.07
CA LEU A 351 -45.66 33.82 -25.75
C LEU A 351 -45.47 35.31 -25.44
N SER A 352 -45.94 35.77 -24.26
CA SER A 352 -45.70 37.14 -23.82
C SER A 352 -44.19 37.43 -23.63
N ALA A 353 -43.79 38.69 -23.82
CA ALA A 353 -42.40 39.11 -23.62
C ALA A 353 -41.86 38.78 -22.20
N GLU A 354 -42.74 38.88 -21.19
CA GLU A 354 -42.38 38.55 -19.81
C GLU A 354 -42.19 37.04 -19.61
N SER A 355 -43.06 36.19 -20.19
CA SER A 355 -42.92 34.74 -20.13
C SER A 355 -41.63 34.27 -20.86
N ARG A 356 -41.32 34.88 -22.01
CA ARG A 356 -40.09 34.60 -22.75
C ARG A 356 -38.85 34.94 -21.91
N ARG A 357 -38.84 36.11 -21.24
CA ARG A 357 -37.76 36.49 -20.34
C ARG A 357 -37.59 35.52 -19.17
N ARG A 358 -38.70 35.01 -18.59
CA ARG A 358 -38.68 34.00 -17.51
C ARG A 358 -38.08 32.67 -18.00
N LEU A 359 -38.43 32.23 -19.19
CA LEU A 359 -37.84 31.04 -19.82
C LEU A 359 -36.34 31.18 -20.09
N GLU A 360 -35.89 32.33 -20.58
CA GLU A 360 -34.48 32.63 -20.76
C GLU A 360 -33.69 32.57 -19.43
N LEU A 361 -34.34 32.93 -18.30
CA LEU A 361 -33.73 32.76 -16.96
C LEU A 361 -33.63 31.30 -16.55
N VAL A 362 -34.68 30.49 -16.82
CA VAL A 362 -34.66 29.04 -16.56
C VAL A 362 -33.60 28.37 -17.40
N GLU A 363 -33.50 28.67 -18.68
CA GLU A 363 -32.47 28.11 -19.57
C GLU A 363 -31.04 28.49 -19.11
N ARG A 364 -30.82 29.77 -18.75
CA ARG A 364 -29.53 30.21 -18.20
C ARG A 364 -29.15 29.47 -16.94
N ALA A 365 -30.10 29.33 -15.99
CA ALA A 365 -29.87 28.61 -14.74
C ALA A 365 -29.58 27.12 -15.00
N GLY A 366 -30.34 26.49 -15.89
CA GLY A 366 -30.16 25.10 -16.28
C GLY A 366 -28.80 24.85 -16.96
N ARG A 367 -28.38 25.71 -17.91
CA ARG A 367 -27.06 25.61 -18.56
C ARG A 367 -25.93 25.77 -17.54
N SER A 368 -26.04 26.73 -16.62
CA SER A 368 -25.05 26.93 -15.56
C SER A 368 -24.94 25.70 -14.63
N LEU A 369 -26.06 25.07 -14.31
CA LEU A 369 -26.05 23.82 -13.52
C LEU A 369 -25.40 22.66 -14.28
N ALA A 370 -25.67 22.52 -15.60
CA ALA A 370 -25.05 21.52 -16.44
C ALA A 370 -23.52 21.67 -16.51
N GLU A 371 -23.03 22.92 -16.62
CA GLU A 371 -21.60 23.24 -16.59
C GLU A 371 -20.97 22.85 -15.25
N ILE A 372 -21.59 23.19 -14.11
CA ILE A 372 -21.08 22.86 -12.76
C ILE A 372 -20.99 21.34 -12.58
N VAL A 373 -22.01 20.60 -13.01
CA VAL A 373 -22.03 19.13 -12.92
C VAL A 373 -20.96 18.52 -13.83
N GLY A 374 -20.79 19.06 -15.04
CA GLY A 374 -19.72 18.65 -15.97
C GLY A 374 -18.33 18.87 -15.36
N ASP A 375 -18.09 20.06 -14.83
CA ASP A 375 -16.84 20.43 -14.18
C ASP A 375 -16.50 19.52 -12.99
N LEU A 376 -17.51 19.19 -12.16
CA LEU A 376 -17.34 18.30 -11.01
C LEU A 376 -16.93 16.87 -11.45
N LEU A 377 -17.52 16.40 -12.54
CA LEU A 377 -17.20 15.08 -13.11
C LEU A 377 -15.80 15.05 -13.73
N ASP A 378 -15.47 16.03 -14.57
CA ASP A 378 -14.12 16.12 -15.17
C ASP A 378 -13.06 16.18 -14.07
N PHE A 379 -13.33 16.95 -13.01
CA PHE A 379 -12.48 16.99 -11.84
C PHE A 379 -12.33 15.60 -11.16
N ALA A 380 -13.42 14.86 -10.95
CA ALA A 380 -13.38 13.54 -10.34
C ALA A 380 -12.60 12.52 -11.18
N LYS A 381 -12.73 12.60 -12.52
CA LYS A 381 -11.95 11.77 -13.46
C LYS A 381 -10.45 12.08 -13.40
N VAL A 382 -10.09 13.36 -13.33
CA VAL A 382 -8.70 13.80 -13.19
C VAL A 382 -8.09 13.35 -11.86
N GLU A 383 -8.83 13.51 -10.73
CA GLU A 383 -8.35 13.08 -9.40
C GLU A 383 -8.15 11.55 -9.32
N ALA A 384 -8.95 10.79 -10.05
CA ALA A 384 -8.81 9.33 -10.16
C ALA A 384 -7.73 8.86 -11.16
N GLY A 385 -7.08 9.77 -11.89
CA GLY A 385 -6.13 9.43 -12.95
C GLY A 385 -6.78 8.71 -14.15
N ARG A 386 -8.08 8.92 -14.39
CA ARG A 386 -8.90 8.22 -15.39
C ARG A 386 -9.27 9.07 -16.60
N LEU A 387 -8.67 10.23 -16.74
CA LEU A 387 -8.91 11.04 -17.92
C LEU A 387 -8.02 10.54 -19.04
N ASP A 388 -8.59 9.86 -20.02
CA ASP A 388 -7.88 9.42 -21.22
C ASP A 388 -7.76 10.60 -22.17
N LEU A 389 -6.52 11.03 -22.43
CA LEU A 389 -6.22 12.03 -23.45
C LEU A 389 -6.28 11.38 -24.84
N ARG A 390 -6.81 12.13 -25.81
CA ARG A 390 -6.90 11.71 -27.22
C ARG A 390 -6.18 12.69 -28.11
N PRO A 391 -4.88 12.53 -28.28
CA PRO A 391 -4.12 13.35 -29.22
C PRO A 391 -4.51 12.97 -30.65
N GLU A 392 -5.08 13.93 -31.39
CA GLU A 392 -5.41 13.82 -32.81
C GLU A 392 -4.66 14.90 -33.59
N PRO A 393 -4.44 14.72 -34.92
CA PRO A 393 -3.83 15.75 -35.73
C PRO A 393 -4.69 17.01 -35.76
N ALA A 394 -4.29 18.07 -35.06
CA ALA A 394 -5.01 19.34 -34.97
C ALA A 394 -4.09 20.52 -35.25
N SER A 395 -4.64 21.59 -35.84
CA SER A 395 -3.94 22.86 -36.03
C SER A 395 -4.11 23.77 -34.80
N PRO A 396 -3.06 24.08 -34.04
CA PRO A 396 -3.14 24.97 -32.89
C PRO A 396 -3.68 26.37 -33.22
N ALA A 397 -3.30 26.87 -34.42
CA ALA A 397 -3.75 28.18 -34.90
C ALA A 397 -5.25 28.19 -35.23
N ALA A 398 -5.76 27.15 -35.88
CA ALA A 398 -7.19 27.01 -36.14
C ALA A 398 -7.96 26.90 -34.84
N LEU A 399 -7.50 26.08 -33.89
CA LEU A 399 -8.13 25.90 -32.57
C LEU A 399 -8.23 27.22 -31.80
N LEU A 400 -7.18 28.06 -31.80
CA LEU A 400 -7.22 29.37 -31.15
C LEU A 400 -8.24 30.30 -31.83
N ARG A 401 -8.22 30.38 -33.18
CA ARG A 401 -9.17 31.19 -33.93
C ARG A 401 -10.62 30.78 -33.67
N ASP A 402 -10.90 29.49 -33.66
CA ASP A 402 -12.22 28.94 -33.38
C ASP A 402 -12.68 29.28 -31.97
N ALA A 403 -11.80 29.11 -30.95
CA ALA A 403 -12.11 29.45 -29.57
C ALA A 403 -12.44 30.95 -29.43
N VAL A 404 -11.72 31.82 -30.11
CA VAL A 404 -11.98 33.27 -30.14
C VAL A 404 -13.27 33.60 -30.89
N ALA A 405 -13.56 32.95 -32.02
CA ALA A 405 -14.81 33.15 -32.77
C ALA A 405 -16.05 32.82 -31.90
N ILE A 406 -15.96 31.79 -31.07
CA ILE A 406 -17.05 31.42 -30.12
C ILE A 406 -17.37 32.55 -29.16
N ILE A 407 -16.39 33.28 -28.66
CA ILE A 407 -16.58 34.36 -27.67
C ILE A 407 -16.79 35.74 -28.29
N ALA A 408 -16.54 35.89 -29.58
CA ALA A 408 -16.59 37.19 -30.27
C ALA A 408 -17.94 37.91 -30.12
N PRO A 409 -19.11 37.25 -30.23
CA PRO A 409 -20.41 37.93 -30.05
C PRO A 409 -20.57 38.51 -28.63
N ALA A 410 -20.04 37.79 -27.61
CA ALA A 410 -20.13 38.25 -26.22
C ALA A 410 -19.16 39.43 -25.96
N ALA A 411 -17.99 39.44 -26.59
CA ALA A 411 -17.05 40.57 -26.54
C ALA A 411 -17.67 41.82 -27.23
N GLN A 412 -18.27 41.65 -28.40
CA GLN A 412 -18.94 42.70 -29.13
C GLN A 412 -20.12 43.30 -28.35
N ALA A 413 -20.96 42.47 -27.76
CA ALA A 413 -22.08 42.92 -26.90
C ALA A 413 -21.59 43.75 -25.69
N LYS A 414 -20.38 43.53 -25.20
CA LYS A 414 -19.74 44.33 -24.14
C LYS A 414 -18.94 45.51 -24.65
N GLY A 415 -18.79 45.67 -25.96
CA GLY A 415 -17.97 46.76 -26.54
C GLY A 415 -16.46 46.55 -26.33
N LEU A 416 -15.97 45.34 -26.13
CA LEU A 416 -14.57 45.03 -25.91
C LEU A 416 -13.86 44.74 -27.26
N ALA A 417 -12.66 45.31 -27.41
CA ALA A 417 -11.81 44.96 -28.56
C ALA A 417 -11.20 43.57 -28.36
N LEU A 418 -11.33 42.72 -29.40
CA LEU A 418 -10.82 41.37 -29.41
C LEU A 418 -9.71 41.25 -30.47
N ALA A 419 -8.53 40.79 -30.06
CA ALA A 419 -7.38 40.58 -30.97
C ALA A 419 -6.93 39.11 -30.92
N VAL A 420 -6.48 38.61 -32.07
CA VAL A 420 -5.89 37.27 -32.21
C VAL A 420 -4.57 37.40 -32.95
N ASP A 421 -3.50 36.95 -32.35
CA ASP A 421 -2.17 36.96 -32.95
C ASP A 421 -1.60 35.54 -32.99
N VAL A 422 -0.95 35.17 -34.10
CA VAL A 422 -0.19 33.94 -34.22
C VAL A 422 1.23 34.31 -34.61
N GLU A 423 2.17 34.00 -33.75
CA GLU A 423 3.59 34.29 -33.93
C GLU A 423 4.38 32.99 -34.07
N THR A 424 5.30 32.95 -35.02
CA THR A 424 6.21 31.82 -35.19
C THR A 424 7.62 32.26 -34.84
N THR A 425 8.32 31.47 -34.01
CA THR A 425 9.72 31.70 -33.67
C THR A 425 10.56 30.49 -34.10
N GLY A 426 11.69 30.75 -34.79
CA GLY A 426 12.54 29.68 -35.31
C GLY A 426 11.91 28.95 -36.50
N ASP A 427 11.95 27.61 -36.48
CA ASP A 427 11.43 26.73 -37.54
C ASP A 427 9.92 26.42 -37.37
N GLY A 428 9.18 27.22 -36.64
CA GLY A 428 7.74 27.04 -36.43
C GLY A 428 6.95 27.18 -37.73
N ASP A 429 6.00 26.29 -37.99
CA ASP A 429 5.06 26.33 -39.10
C ASP A 429 3.63 26.53 -38.60
N GLU A 430 3.00 27.64 -38.96
CA GLU A 430 1.60 27.95 -38.58
C GLU A 430 0.60 26.90 -39.10
N THR A 431 0.96 26.23 -40.20
CA THR A 431 0.11 25.21 -40.84
C THR A 431 0.37 23.81 -40.32
N ALA A 432 1.32 23.64 -39.38
CA ALA A 432 1.69 22.36 -38.82
C ALA A 432 0.49 21.73 -38.06
N LEU A 433 0.27 20.46 -38.32
CA LEU A 433 -0.64 19.63 -37.53
C LEU A 433 0.14 18.98 -36.40
N LEU A 434 -0.36 19.13 -35.20
CA LEU A 434 0.24 18.57 -34.00
C LEU A 434 -0.72 17.55 -33.36
N ALA A 435 -0.16 16.54 -32.71
CA ALA A 435 -0.94 15.56 -31.98
C ALA A 435 -1.43 16.18 -30.67
N LEU A 436 -2.65 16.73 -30.67
CA LEU A 436 -3.27 17.45 -29.55
C LEU A 436 -4.64 16.89 -29.24
N ASP A 437 -5.02 16.87 -27.97
CA ASP A 437 -6.44 16.69 -27.58
C ASP A 437 -7.16 18.02 -27.78
N GLU A 438 -7.73 18.17 -28.99
CA GLU A 438 -8.42 19.39 -29.40
C GLU A 438 -9.56 19.76 -28.45
N THR A 439 -10.34 18.77 -28.02
CA THR A 439 -11.49 18.98 -27.15
C THR A 439 -11.08 19.54 -25.80
N ARG A 440 -10.06 18.97 -25.18
CA ARG A 440 -9.58 19.41 -23.87
C ARG A 440 -8.83 20.73 -23.93
N LEU A 441 -8.04 20.93 -24.96
CA LEU A 441 -7.34 22.21 -25.15
C LEU A 441 -8.32 23.34 -25.46
N ARG A 442 -9.35 23.10 -26.25
CA ARG A 442 -10.47 24.02 -26.50
C ARG A 442 -11.19 24.39 -25.18
N GLN A 443 -11.45 23.42 -24.30
CA GLN A 443 -12.03 23.64 -22.97
C GLN A 443 -11.16 24.58 -22.12
N VAL A 444 -9.84 24.39 -22.12
CA VAL A 444 -8.89 25.25 -21.42
C VAL A 444 -8.94 26.68 -21.98
N LEU A 445 -8.83 26.83 -23.30
CA LEU A 445 -8.83 28.15 -23.97
C LEU A 445 -10.13 28.92 -23.73
N LEU A 446 -11.28 28.26 -23.86
CA LEU A 446 -12.58 28.87 -23.62
C LEU A 446 -12.73 29.31 -22.15
N ASN A 447 -12.26 28.54 -21.19
CA ASN A 447 -12.26 28.93 -19.77
C ASN A 447 -11.42 30.19 -19.52
N LEU A 448 -10.21 30.27 -20.12
CA LEU A 448 -9.35 31.46 -19.98
C LEU A 448 -9.96 32.70 -20.65
N LEU A 449 -10.48 32.55 -21.85
CA LEU A 449 -11.14 33.60 -22.62
C LEU A 449 -12.42 34.10 -21.94
N ALA A 450 -13.26 33.20 -21.43
CA ALA A 450 -14.46 33.57 -20.67
C ALA A 450 -14.13 34.33 -19.39
N ASN A 451 -13.06 33.95 -18.68
CA ASN A 451 -12.57 34.68 -17.52
C ASN A 451 -12.08 36.10 -17.92
N ALA A 452 -11.32 36.23 -18.99
CA ALA A 452 -10.87 37.53 -19.50
C ALA A 452 -12.04 38.46 -19.82
N LEU A 453 -13.06 37.96 -20.55
CA LEU A 453 -14.29 38.71 -20.83
C LEU A 453 -15.09 39.06 -19.57
N LYS A 454 -15.13 38.17 -18.61
CA LYS A 454 -15.87 38.34 -17.36
C LYS A 454 -15.29 39.50 -16.52
N PHE A 455 -13.98 39.58 -16.40
CA PHE A 455 -13.30 40.54 -15.52
C PHE A 455 -12.82 41.82 -16.23
N THR A 456 -13.08 41.94 -17.55
CA THR A 456 -12.85 43.17 -18.30
C THR A 456 -14.18 43.91 -18.52
N ALA A 457 -14.33 45.11 -17.96
CA ALA A 457 -15.49 45.93 -18.16
C ALA A 457 -15.38 46.83 -19.41
N GLN A 458 -14.18 47.37 -19.68
CA GLN A 458 -13.85 48.20 -20.83
C GLN A 458 -12.40 47.91 -21.23
N GLY A 459 -12.07 48.06 -22.51
CA GLY A 459 -10.74 47.86 -23.01
C GLY A 459 -10.63 46.72 -24.04
N ARG A 460 -9.66 45.80 -23.88
CA ARG A 460 -9.38 44.74 -24.86
C ARG A 460 -9.08 43.41 -24.20
N VAL A 461 -9.34 42.34 -24.95
CA VAL A 461 -8.86 40.98 -24.72
C VAL A 461 -8.04 40.54 -25.90
N ALA A 462 -6.85 40.03 -25.68
CA ALA A 462 -5.95 39.56 -26.75
C ALA A 462 -5.61 38.08 -26.50
N ALA A 463 -5.77 37.25 -27.51
CA ALA A 463 -5.36 35.86 -27.52
C ALA A 463 -4.14 35.70 -28.45
N ARG A 464 -3.07 35.10 -27.96
CA ARG A 464 -1.84 34.89 -28.73
C ARG A 464 -1.43 33.43 -28.67
N LEU A 465 -0.98 32.93 -29.82
CA LEU A 465 -0.27 31.67 -29.94
C LEU A 465 1.16 31.97 -30.40
N THR A 466 2.14 31.48 -29.67
CA THR A 466 3.54 31.46 -30.08
C THR A 466 3.94 30.02 -30.33
N LEU A 467 4.37 29.74 -31.55
CA LEU A 467 4.99 28.48 -31.93
C LEU A 467 6.49 28.60 -31.65
N GLY A 468 7.00 27.70 -30.78
CA GLY A 468 8.34 27.79 -30.22
C GLY A 468 9.46 27.39 -31.19
N PRO A 469 10.75 27.54 -30.78
CA PRO A 469 11.90 27.26 -31.63
C PRO A 469 12.07 25.76 -31.92
N ALA A 470 11.56 24.87 -31.08
CA ALA A 470 11.51 23.44 -31.38
C ALA A 470 10.16 23.07 -32.00
N PRO A 471 10.16 22.17 -33.02
CA PRO A 471 8.91 21.68 -33.61
C PRO A 471 8.01 21.07 -32.54
N GLY A 472 6.80 21.61 -32.41
CA GLY A 472 5.82 21.12 -31.45
C GLY A 472 5.74 21.88 -30.13
N ASP A 473 6.62 22.83 -29.85
CA ASP A 473 6.50 23.70 -28.68
C ASP A 473 5.44 24.77 -28.90
N LEU A 474 4.49 24.88 -28.00
CA LEU A 474 3.34 25.76 -28.05
C LEU A 474 3.24 26.63 -26.80
N ARG A 475 2.93 27.92 -27.00
CA ARG A 475 2.53 28.82 -25.91
C ARG A 475 1.29 29.59 -26.30
N PHE A 476 0.18 29.33 -25.61
CA PHE A 476 -1.03 30.12 -25.71
C PHE A 476 -1.05 31.17 -24.59
N GLU A 477 -1.40 32.40 -24.94
CA GLU A 477 -1.56 33.50 -23.99
C GLU A 477 -2.92 34.16 -24.16
N VAL A 478 -3.61 34.42 -23.07
CA VAL A 478 -4.84 35.23 -23.02
C VAL A 478 -4.58 36.41 -22.10
N ALA A 479 -4.52 37.60 -22.67
CA ALA A 479 -4.27 38.85 -21.96
C ALA A 479 -5.53 39.71 -21.93
N ASP A 480 -5.86 40.27 -20.77
CA ASP A 480 -6.97 41.18 -20.55
C ASP A 480 -6.49 42.51 -19.94
N THR A 481 -7.26 43.57 -20.14
CA THR A 481 -7.04 44.87 -19.50
C THR A 481 -8.01 45.15 -18.33
N GLY A 482 -8.40 44.07 -17.66
CA GLY A 482 -9.37 44.12 -16.57
C GLY A 482 -8.80 44.56 -15.22
N ILE A 483 -9.47 44.18 -14.15
CA ILE A 483 -9.16 44.59 -12.77
C ILE A 483 -7.80 44.08 -12.24
N GLY A 484 -7.20 43.09 -12.91
CA GLY A 484 -5.99 42.43 -12.41
C GLY A 484 -6.20 41.62 -11.14
N ILE A 485 -5.14 40.97 -10.66
CA ILE A 485 -5.18 39.99 -9.57
C ILE A 485 -4.06 40.26 -8.59
N ALA A 486 -4.38 40.36 -7.29
CA ALA A 486 -3.41 40.54 -6.23
C ALA A 486 -2.49 39.33 -6.04
N PRO A 487 -1.21 39.49 -5.63
CA PRO A 487 -0.25 38.41 -5.53
C PRO A 487 -0.66 37.25 -4.60
N ASP A 488 -1.32 37.58 -3.50
CA ASP A 488 -1.83 36.59 -2.54
C ASP A 488 -2.97 35.72 -3.11
N VAL A 489 -3.77 36.29 -4.05
CA VAL A 489 -4.83 35.59 -4.77
C VAL A 489 -4.21 34.73 -5.88
N GLN A 490 -3.20 35.23 -6.61
CA GLN A 490 -2.52 34.47 -7.68
C GLN A 490 -1.99 33.13 -7.17
N ALA A 491 -1.39 33.10 -5.98
CA ALA A 491 -0.88 31.87 -5.35
C ALA A 491 -1.96 30.79 -5.09
N ARG A 492 -3.24 31.17 -5.10
CA ARG A 492 -4.38 30.31 -4.81
C ARG A 492 -5.33 30.09 -5.99
N LEU A 493 -5.17 30.81 -7.10
CA LEU A 493 -6.08 30.80 -8.25
C LEU A 493 -6.35 29.41 -8.83
N PHE A 494 -5.32 28.56 -8.87
CA PHE A 494 -5.41 27.20 -9.40
C PHE A 494 -5.80 26.16 -8.34
N ARG A 495 -6.15 26.62 -7.09
CA ARG A 495 -6.68 25.73 -6.05
C ARG A 495 -8.19 25.56 -6.20
N ARG A 496 -8.69 24.42 -5.77
CA ARG A 496 -10.11 24.05 -5.79
C ARG A 496 -10.96 25.06 -5.00
N PHE A 497 -12.12 25.43 -5.53
CA PHE A 497 -13.07 26.34 -4.87
C PHE A 497 -12.45 27.67 -4.44
N SER A 498 -11.34 28.06 -5.08
CA SER A 498 -10.71 29.35 -4.81
C SER A 498 -11.46 30.46 -5.56
N GLN A 499 -11.99 31.42 -4.82
CA GLN A 499 -12.61 32.62 -5.36
C GLN A 499 -11.89 33.84 -4.75
N ALA A 500 -11.72 34.90 -5.55
CA ALA A 500 -10.89 36.05 -5.15
C ALA A 500 -11.48 36.84 -3.98
N ASP A 501 -12.83 36.97 -3.87
CA ASP A 501 -13.55 37.63 -2.78
C ASP A 501 -15.04 37.30 -2.77
N SER A 502 -15.65 37.24 -1.57
CA SER A 502 -17.08 37.05 -1.37
C SER A 502 -17.97 38.20 -1.85
N SER A 503 -17.39 39.38 -2.06
CA SER A 503 -18.08 40.58 -2.59
C SER A 503 -18.20 40.55 -4.12
N ILE A 504 -17.19 40.05 -4.82
CA ILE A 504 -17.12 39.90 -6.28
C ILE A 504 -17.96 38.71 -6.74
N SER A 505 -18.08 37.68 -5.89
CA SER A 505 -18.84 36.44 -6.22
C SER A 505 -20.34 36.66 -6.42
N ARG A 506 -20.93 37.67 -5.75
CA ARG A 506 -22.36 38.01 -5.90
C ARG A 506 -22.69 38.65 -7.25
N SER A 507 -21.72 39.29 -7.91
CA SER A 507 -21.94 39.97 -9.20
C SER A 507 -21.57 39.11 -10.40
N TYR A 508 -20.70 38.11 -10.25
CA TYR A 508 -20.08 37.42 -11.38
C TYR A 508 -20.00 35.89 -11.25
N GLY A 509 -20.79 35.22 -10.46
CA GLY A 509 -20.95 33.76 -10.27
C GLY A 509 -19.95 32.80 -10.96
N GLY A 510 -19.72 31.63 -10.36
CA GLY A 510 -18.90 30.55 -10.91
C GLY A 510 -18.47 29.58 -9.81
N ALA A 511 -18.34 28.27 -10.09
CA ALA A 511 -18.01 27.26 -9.07
C ALA A 511 -16.57 27.32 -8.53
N GLY A 512 -15.67 28.14 -9.13
CA GLY A 512 -14.26 28.20 -8.75
C GLY A 512 -13.47 26.91 -9.10
N LEU A 513 -13.99 26.11 -10.03
CA LEU A 513 -13.38 24.86 -10.49
C LEU A 513 -12.64 24.99 -11.81
N GLY A 514 -13.05 25.92 -12.69
CA GLY A 514 -12.54 26.02 -14.07
C GLY A 514 -11.01 26.12 -14.18
N LEU A 515 -10.36 27.03 -13.41
CA LEU A 515 -8.90 27.18 -13.44
C LEU A 515 -8.18 25.96 -12.84
N ALA A 516 -8.75 25.32 -11.82
CA ALA A 516 -8.20 24.09 -11.24
C ALA A 516 -8.27 22.93 -12.24
N ILE A 517 -9.38 22.83 -12.99
CA ILE A 517 -9.56 21.86 -14.08
C ILE A 517 -8.59 22.16 -15.21
N SER A 518 -8.49 23.43 -15.65
CA SER A 518 -7.53 23.82 -16.69
C SER A 518 -6.10 23.44 -16.32
N LYS A 519 -5.68 23.68 -15.08
CA LYS A 519 -4.36 23.26 -14.60
C LYS A 519 -4.18 21.74 -14.66
N ALA A 520 -5.18 20.98 -14.23
CA ALA A 520 -5.13 19.53 -14.22
C ALA A 520 -5.04 18.96 -15.65
N LEU A 521 -5.84 19.50 -16.59
CA LEU A 521 -5.82 19.12 -18.01
C LEU A 521 -4.47 19.42 -18.65
N VAL A 522 -3.95 20.63 -18.47
CA VAL A 522 -2.65 21.06 -19.01
C VAL A 522 -1.52 20.21 -18.44
N THR A 523 -1.53 19.94 -17.12
CA THR A 523 -0.51 19.06 -16.50
C THR A 523 -0.57 17.65 -17.07
N GLN A 524 -1.76 17.11 -17.32
CA GLN A 524 -1.94 15.77 -17.90
C GLN A 524 -1.51 15.71 -19.37
N MET A 525 -1.66 16.82 -20.11
CA MET A 525 -1.11 16.98 -21.46
C MET A 525 0.41 17.24 -21.47
N GLY A 526 1.08 17.19 -20.29
CA GLY A 526 2.53 17.38 -20.18
C GLY A 526 2.99 18.83 -20.21
N GLY A 527 2.07 19.80 -20.04
CA GLY A 527 2.35 21.22 -20.09
C GLY A 527 2.28 21.94 -18.74
N GLU A 528 2.44 23.25 -18.82
CA GLU A 528 2.32 24.16 -17.67
C GLU A 528 1.32 25.28 -17.93
N ILE A 529 0.63 25.75 -16.89
CA ILE A 529 -0.28 26.89 -16.91
C ILE A 529 0.09 27.87 -15.80
N GLY A 530 0.08 29.15 -16.12
CA GLY A 530 0.39 30.20 -15.16
C GLY A 530 -0.34 31.51 -15.43
N VAL A 531 -0.08 32.51 -14.59
CA VAL A 531 -0.66 33.84 -14.68
C VAL A 531 0.36 34.90 -14.26
N ASP A 532 0.42 36.00 -15.04
CA ASP A 532 1.15 37.22 -14.72
C ASP A 532 0.11 38.33 -14.62
N SER A 533 -0.03 38.94 -13.45
CA SER A 533 -1.07 39.95 -13.22
C SER A 533 -0.65 40.95 -12.13
N ALA A 534 -1.17 42.17 -12.24
CA ALA A 534 -1.08 43.16 -11.16
C ALA A 534 -2.42 43.91 -11.03
N PRO A 535 -2.84 44.28 -9.82
CA PRO A 535 -4.08 45.03 -9.61
C PRO A 535 -4.15 46.30 -10.47
N GLY A 536 -5.23 46.42 -11.26
CA GLY A 536 -5.45 47.57 -12.16
C GLY A 536 -4.68 47.51 -13.48
N ALA A 537 -3.81 46.53 -13.71
CA ALA A 537 -3.02 46.40 -14.94
C ALA A 537 -3.51 45.26 -15.88
N GLY A 538 -4.60 44.58 -15.49
CA GLY A 538 -5.11 43.39 -16.18
C GLY A 538 -4.36 42.12 -15.83
N SER A 539 -4.65 41.05 -16.58
CA SER A 539 -4.04 39.73 -16.35
C SER A 539 -3.60 39.11 -17.66
N ARG A 540 -2.55 38.30 -17.59
CA ARG A 540 -2.05 37.46 -18.68
C ARG A 540 -1.97 36.02 -18.21
N PHE A 541 -2.88 35.20 -18.68
CA PHE A 541 -2.83 33.76 -18.46
C PHE A 541 -2.08 33.10 -19.62
N TRP A 542 -1.23 32.14 -19.30
CA TRP A 542 -0.47 31.42 -20.31
C TRP A 542 -0.50 29.91 -20.09
N VAL A 543 -0.41 29.16 -21.19
CA VAL A 543 -0.33 27.69 -21.25
C VAL A 543 0.79 27.31 -22.17
N THR A 544 1.71 26.46 -21.70
CA THR A 544 2.79 25.88 -22.52
C THR A 544 2.55 24.40 -22.70
N LEU A 545 2.76 23.90 -23.92
CA LEU A 545 2.63 22.48 -24.28
C LEU A 545 3.75 22.11 -25.24
N SER A 546 4.16 20.84 -25.24
CA SER A 546 5.02 20.26 -26.28
C SER A 546 4.29 19.07 -26.88
N ALA A 547 4.05 19.10 -28.21
CA ALA A 547 3.28 18.09 -28.91
C ALA A 547 4.06 17.58 -30.14
N GLN A 548 3.84 16.31 -30.48
CA GLN A 548 4.51 15.73 -31.66
C GLN A 548 3.88 16.25 -32.95
N VAL A 549 4.74 16.51 -33.94
CA VAL A 549 4.28 16.89 -35.27
C VAL A 549 3.56 15.70 -35.92
N ALA A 550 2.32 15.92 -36.34
CA ALA A 550 1.48 14.89 -36.95
C ALA A 550 1.56 14.98 -38.51
N ALA A 551 1.49 13.82 -39.15
CA ALA A 551 1.46 13.78 -40.61
C ALA A 551 0.13 14.36 -41.15
N LYS A 552 0.19 15.18 -42.21
CA LYS A 552 -0.96 15.80 -42.86
C LYS A 552 -1.88 14.73 -43.47
N PRO A 553 -3.19 14.70 -43.14
CA PRO A 553 -4.14 13.78 -43.77
C PRO A 553 -4.29 14.12 -45.26
N ALA A 554 -4.40 13.09 -46.11
CA ALA A 554 -4.67 13.31 -47.54
C ALA A 554 -6.07 13.91 -47.73
N PRO A 555 -6.25 14.86 -48.67
CA PRO A 555 -7.53 15.52 -48.87
C PRO A 555 -8.60 14.54 -49.35
N ALA A 556 -9.76 14.56 -48.70
CA ALA A 556 -10.93 13.79 -49.11
C ALA A 556 -11.62 14.48 -50.30
N LEU A 557 -11.81 13.75 -51.39
CA LEU A 557 -12.57 14.19 -52.56
C LEU A 557 -14.06 14.31 -52.17
N ALA A 558 -14.64 15.48 -52.39
CA ALA A 558 -16.06 15.74 -52.25
C ALA A 558 -16.83 15.09 -53.39
N ALA A 559 -17.89 14.33 -53.05
CA ALA A 559 -18.83 13.79 -54.04
C ALA A 559 -19.95 14.82 -54.34
N PRO A 560 -20.48 14.86 -55.56
CA PRO A 560 -21.46 15.87 -55.99
C PRO A 560 -22.85 15.60 -55.39
N ALA A 561 -23.55 16.68 -55.05
CA ALA A 561 -24.91 16.70 -54.53
C ALA A 561 -25.94 16.37 -55.61
N ALA A 562 -26.94 15.53 -55.25
CA ALA A 562 -28.13 15.27 -56.09
C ALA A 562 -29.27 16.21 -55.67
N GLU A 563 -30.06 16.68 -56.62
CA GLU A 563 -31.20 17.58 -56.42
C GLU A 563 -32.38 16.89 -55.76
N PRO A 564 -33.18 17.58 -54.90
CA PRO A 564 -34.28 16.96 -54.14
C PRO A 564 -35.60 16.95 -54.84
N GLU A 565 -36.33 15.81 -54.76
CA GLU A 565 -37.75 15.71 -55.08
C GLU A 565 -38.65 16.30 -53.93
N PRO A 566 -39.89 16.74 -54.22
CA PRO A 566 -40.73 17.42 -53.23
C PRO A 566 -41.24 16.46 -52.14
N PRO A 567 -41.30 16.92 -50.87
CA PRO A 567 -41.40 16.05 -49.71
C PRO A 567 -42.81 15.66 -49.33
N ARG A 568 -43.06 14.35 -49.25
CA ARG A 568 -44.04 13.80 -48.29
C ARG A 568 -43.43 13.88 -46.87
N PRO A 569 -44.29 13.99 -45.81
CA PRO A 569 -43.77 13.91 -44.43
C PRO A 569 -42.98 12.61 -44.22
N ALA A 570 -41.72 12.72 -43.80
CA ALA A 570 -40.87 11.55 -43.51
C ALA A 570 -41.39 10.81 -42.27
N ARG A 571 -41.57 9.50 -42.36
CA ARG A 571 -42.00 8.66 -41.24
C ARG A 571 -40.78 8.19 -40.42
N VAL A 572 -40.70 8.66 -39.18
CA VAL A 572 -39.54 8.42 -38.28
C VAL A 572 -39.97 7.57 -37.08
N LEU A 573 -39.24 6.48 -36.82
CA LEU A 573 -39.37 5.71 -35.59
C LEU A 573 -38.35 6.22 -34.58
N LEU A 574 -38.77 6.78 -33.46
CA LEU A 574 -37.94 7.23 -32.35
C LEU A 574 -37.94 6.21 -31.21
N VAL A 575 -36.78 5.69 -30.87
CA VAL A 575 -36.63 4.67 -29.83
C VAL A 575 -35.73 5.21 -28.72
N ASP A 576 -36.25 5.32 -27.51
CA ASP A 576 -35.52 5.75 -26.30
C ASP A 576 -36.26 5.19 -25.07
N ASP A 577 -35.58 4.65 -24.08
CA ASP A 577 -36.18 4.06 -22.88
C ASP A 577 -36.74 5.12 -21.93
N HIS A 578 -36.23 6.34 -21.98
CA HIS A 578 -36.63 7.42 -21.09
C HIS A 578 -37.83 8.20 -21.67
N PRO A 579 -39.00 8.24 -21.00
CA PRO A 579 -40.22 8.87 -21.55
C PRO A 579 -40.04 10.35 -21.90
N MET A 580 -39.29 11.11 -21.09
CA MET A 580 -39.01 12.53 -21.35
C MET A 580 -38.19 12.76 -22.63
N ASN A 581 -37.21 11.88 -22.93
CA ASN A 581 -36.43 11.98 -24.15
C ASN A 581 -37.27 11.64 -25.39
N ARG A 582 -38.16 10.63 -25.27
CA ARG A 582 -39.12 10.30 -26.35
C ARG A 582 -40.03 11.46 -26.64
N GLU A 583 -40.56 12.11 -25.60
CA GLU A 583 -41.49 13.23 -25.75
C GLU A 583 -40.81 14.46 -26.36
N LEU A 584 -39.60 14.79 -25.91
CA LEU A 584 -38.78 15.85 -26.49
C LEU A 584 -38.41 15.58 -27.95
N GLY A 585 -37.92 14.38 -28.25
CA GLY A 585 -37.56 13.99 -29.61
C GLY A 585 -38.77 13.97 -30.55
N HIS A 586 -39.93 13.46 -30.07
CA HIS A 586 -41.19 13.49 -30.81
C HIS A 586 -41.60 14.92 -31.14
N ALA A 587 -41.56 15.84 -30.17
CA ALA A 587 -41.93 17.23 -30.38
C ALA A 587 -41.01 17.93 -31.39
N LEU A 588 -39.66 17.73 -31.27
CA LEU A 588 -38.69 18.32 -32.19
C LEU A 588 -38.87 17.84 -33.63
N LEU A 589 -39.10 16.55 -33.82
CA LEU A 589 -39.30 15.95 -35.14
C LEU A 589 -40.65 16.34 -35.78
N THR A 590 -41.69 16.40 -34.96
CA THR A 590 -43.02 16.86 -35.42
C THR A 590 -42.98 18.32 -35.86
N LEU A 591 -42.30 19.20 -35.11
CA LEU A 591 -42.05 20.59 -35.53
C LEU A 591 -41.23 20.72 -36.83
N ALA A 592 -40.43 19.72 -37.13
CA ALA A 592 -39.68 19.63 -38.38
C ALA A 592 -40.51 19.02 -39.55
N GLY A 593 -41.78 18.70 -39.32
CA GLY A 593 -42.68 18.17 -40.35
C GLY A 593 -42.60 16.66 -40.55
N CYS A 594 -42.03 15.91 -39.63
CA CYS A 594 -41.96 14.45 -39.68
C CYS A 594 -43.22 13.81 -39.05
N ASP A 595 -43.61 12.63 -39.56
CA ASP A 595 -44.59 11.74 -38.93
C ASP A 595 -43.84 10.77 -37.99
N VAL A 596 -44.09 10.90 -36.67
CA VAL A 596 -43.23 10.25 -35.65
C VAL A 596 -44.01 9.16 -34.91
N SER A 597 -43.46 7.95 -34.95
CA SER A 597 -43.85 6.84 -34.08
C SER A 597 -42.78 6.61 -33.00
N THR A 598 -43.17 6.14 -31.82
CA THR A 598 -42.23 5.95 -30.71
C THR A 598 -42.21 4.50 -30.23
N ALA A 599 -41.06 4.03 -29.74
CA ALA A 599 -40.89 2.74 -29.07
C ALA A 599 -40.06 2.94 -27.77
N GLU A 600 -40.31 2.09 -26.77
CA GLU A 600 -39.70 2.23 -25.43
C GLU A 600 -38.47 1.38 -25.23
N ASP A 601 -38.29 0.36 -26.07
CA ASP A 601 -37.15 -0.56 -26.02
C ASP A 601 -36.81 -1.15 -27.39
N GLY A 602 -35.72 -1.92 -27.47
CA GLY A 602 -35.29 -2.53 -28.71
C GLY A 602 -36.22 -3.61 -29.25
N ALA A 603 -37.04 -4.26 -28.42
CA ALA A 603 -37.97 -5.29 -28.84
C ALA A 603 -39.17 -4.66 -29.54
N GLN A 604 -39.75 -3.59 -28.98
CA GLN A 604 -40.80 -2.79 -29.62
C GLN A 604 -40.33 -2.13 -30.92
N ALA A 605 -39.04 -1.65 -30.92
CA ALA A 605 -38.44 -1.10 -32.13
C ALA A 605 -38.35 -2.13 -33.26
N LEU A 606 -37.97 -3.37 -32.95
CA LEU A 606 -37.89 -4.46 -33.92
C LEU A 606 -39.27 -4.83 -34.46
N GLU A 607 -40.29 -4.93 -33.59
CA GLU A 607 -41.67 -5.20 -33.97
C GLU A 607 -42.22 -4.10 -34.89
N ALA A 608 -42.04 -2.82 -34.49
CA ALA A 608 -42.48 -1.69 -35.29
C ALA A 608 -41.76 -1.62 -36.66
N ALA A 609 -40.43 -1.81 -36.69
CA ALA A 609 -39.68 -1.86 -37.93
C ALA A 609 -40.12 -3.02 -38.85
N GLY A 610 -40.49 -4.18 -38.28
CA GLY A 610 -41.01 -5.34 -39.02
C GLY A 610 -42.34 -5.07 -39.73
N LEU A 611 -43.19 -4.18 -39.22
CA LEU A 611 -44.40 -3.72 -39.88
C LEU A 611 -44.13 -2.83 -41.10
N GLY A 612 -42.93 -2.25 -41.18
CA GLY A 612 -42.44 -1.45 -42.29
C GLY A 612 -43.03 -0.04 -42.37
N GLY A 613 -42.61 0.70 -43.38
CA GLY A 613 -43.13 2.03 -43.69
C GLY A 613 -42.43 3.20 -43.00
N PHE A 614 -41.27 2.99 -42.36
CA PHE A 614 -40.44 4.06 -41.84
C PHE A 614 -39.36 4.44 -42.84
N ASP A 615 -39.08 5.73 -42.93
CA ASP A 615 -38.01 6.31 -43.73
C ASP A 615 -36.72 6.46 -42.95
N LEU A 616 -36.82 6.48 -41.60
CA LEU A 616 -35.66 6.62 -40.68
C LEU A 616 -35.99 6.01 -39.30
N ILE A 617 -34.99 5.43 -38.64
CA ILE A 617 -35.04 4.98 -37.25
C ILE A 617 -34.00 5.75 -36.45
N LEU A 618 -34.40 6.43 -35.38
CA LEU A 618 -33.55 7.03 -34.37
C LEU A 618 -33.50 6.07 -33.17
N MET A 619 -32.33 5.49 -32.88
CA MET A 619 -32.19 4.38 -31.94
C MET A 619 -31.28 4.75 -30.79
N ASP A 620 -31.77 4.75 -29.56
CA ASP A 620 -30.93 4.81 -28.37
C ASP A 620 -30.03 3.56 -28.29
N VAL A 621 -28.75 3.78 -28.02
CA VAL A 621 -27.77 2.69 -27.91
C VAL A 621 -27.93 1.91 -26.60
N HIS A 622 -28.28 2.61 -25.51
CA HIS A 622 -28.33 2.02 -24.16
C HIS A 622 -29.74 1.97 -23.61
N MET A 623 -30.36 0.81 -23.74
CA MET A 623 -31.72 0.55 -23.23
C MET A 623 -31.77 -0.75 -22.44
N PRO A 624 -32.63 -0.87 -21.40
CA PRO A 624 -32.81 -2.11 -20.66
C PRO A 624 -33.44 -3.21 -21.55
N GLY A 625 -33.09 -4.47 -21.27
CA GLY A 625 -33.58 -5.58 -22.07
C GLY A 625 -32.80 -5.76 -23.37
N MET A 626 -33.38 -5.43 -24.52
CA MET A 626 -32.71 -5.42 -25.83
C MET A 626 -32.05 -4.07 -26.06
N ASP A 627 -30.71 -4.00 -26.04
CA ASP A 627 -29.96 -2.79 -26.32
C ASP A 627 -30.08 -2.37 -27.80
N GLY A 628 -29.81 -1.08 -28.11
CA GLY A 628 -29.92 -0.56 -29.45
C GLY A 628 -29.00 -1.22 -30.47
N LEU A 629 -27.83 -1.74 -30.05
CA LEU A 629 -26.96 -2.47 -30.95
C LEU A 629 -27.53 -3.83 -31.35
N ALA A 630 -28.17 -4.52 -30.40
CA ALA A 630 -28.83 -5.78 -30.66
C ALA A 630 -30.10 -5.57 -31.52
N ALA A 631 -30.86 -4.51 -31.24
CA ALA A 631 -32.04 -4.12 -32.04
C ALA A 631 -31.65 -3.78 -33.48
N ALA A 632 -30.60 -2.97 -33.70
CA ALA A 632 -30.11 -2.63 -35.02
C ALA A 632 -29.68 -3.87 -35.82
N ARG A 633 -28.93 -4.81 -35.21
CA ARG A 633 -28.57 -6.07 -35.86
C ARG A 633 -29.81 -6.90 -36.25
N ALA A 634 -30.79 -6.97 -35.37
CA ALA A 634 -32.00 -7.71 -35.61
C ALA A 634 -32.85 -7.06 -36.74
N ILE A 635 -32.95 -5.74 -36.76
CA ILE A 635 -33.64 -4.99 -37.85
C ILE A 635 -32.92 -5.21 -39.18
N ARG A 636 -31.56 -5.17 -39.22
CA ARG A 636 -30.78 -5.45 -40.43
C ARG A 636 -30.97 -6.89 -40.97
N ALA A 637 -31.33 -7.82 -40.12
CA ALA A 637 -31.62 -9.22 -40.49
C ALA A 637 -33.05 -9.41 -41.05
N LEU A 638 -33.91 -8.39 -40.98
CA LEU A 638 -35.26 -8.47 -41.54
C LEU A 638 -35.22 -8.52 -43.07
N PRO A 639 -36.04 -9.33 -43.74
CA PRO A 639 -36.12 -9.39 -45.19
C PRO A 639 -36.85 -8.14 -45.77
N GLY A 640 -36.34 -7.65 -46.89
CA GLY A 640 -37.00 -6.56 -47.66
C GLY A 640 -36.72 -5.16 -47.13
N PRO A 641 -37.59 -4.18 -47.42
CA PRO A 641 -37.38 -2.77 -47.10
C PRO A 641 -37.06 -2.43 -45.64
N PRO A 642 -37.61 -3.09 -44.61
CA PRO A 642 -37.27 -2.83 -43.22
C PRO A 642 -35.79 -2.99 -42.88
N GLY A 643 -35.10 -3.95 -43.52
CA GLY A 643 -33.70 -4.23 -43.27
C GLY A 643 -32.72 -3.17 -43.82
N VAL A 644 -33.17 -2.28 -44.69
CA VAL A 644 -32.36 -1.23 -45.33
C VAL A 644 -32.68 0.20 -44.87
N VAL A 645 -33.67 0.38 -43.99
CA VAL A 645 -34.05 1.70 -43.45
C VAL A 645 -32.83 2.33 -42.74
N PRO A 646 -32.48 3.60 -42.96
CA PRO A 646 -31.42 4.26 -42.24
C PRO A 646 -31.64 4.22 -40.71
N ILE A 647 -30.58 3.87 -39.94
CA ILE A 647 -30.62 3.85 -38.47
C ILE A 647 -29.56 4.82 -37.96
N VAL A 648 -30.02 5.86 -37.25
CA VAL A 648 -29.15 6.84 -36.59
C VAL A 648 -29.08 6.53 -35.11
N ALA A 649 -27.88 6.33 -34.58
CA ALA A 649 -27.66 6.07 -33.16
C ALA A 649 -27.84 7.35 -32.33
N LEU A 650 -28.57 7.26 -31.21
CA LEU A 650 -28.61 8.26 -30.16
C LEU A 650 -27.67 7.77 -29.03
N SER A 651 -26.53 8.43 -28.83
CA SER A 651 -25.52 7.94 -27.87
C SER A 651 -25.03 9.03 -26.92
N ALA A 652 -24.91 8.69 -25.63
CA ALA A 652 -24.30 9.57 -24.64
C ALA A 652 -22.77 9.70 -24.84
N ASP A 653 -22.16 8.72 -25.50
CA ASP A 653 -20.70 8.64 -25.74
C ASP A 653 -20.43 8.68 -27.26
N VAL A 654 -19.76 9.73 -27.71
CA VAL A 654 -19.34 9.92 -29.12
C VAL A 654 -17.91 9.45 -29.33
N LEU A 655 -17.51 8.39 -28.62
CA LEU A 655 -16.17 7.82 -28.71
C LEU A 655 -15.98 7.08 -30.04
N PRO A 656 -14.82 7.15 -30.72
CA PRO A 656 -14.55 6.43 -31.96
C PRO A 656 -14.84 4.93 -31.87
N GLU A 657 -14.55 4.29 -30.76
CA GLU A 657 -14.85 2.88 -30.50
C GLU A 657 -16.36 2.61 -30.42
N GLN A 658 -17.12 3.50 -29.79
CA GLN A 658 -18.59 3.38 -29.72
C GLN A 658 -19.22 3.62 -31.09
N ILE A 659 -18.72 4.62 -31.83
CA ILE A 659 -19.16 4.86 -33.21
C ILE A 659 -18.84 3.64 -34.09
N ALA A 660 -17.64 3.05 -33.95
CA ALA A 660 -17.28 1.82 -34.66
C ALA A 660 -18.20 0.65 -34.30
N ARG A 661 -18.58 0.51 -33.03
CA ARG A 661 -19.54 -0.51 -32.57
C ARG A 661 -20.94 -0.30 -33.14
N CYS A 662 -21.42 0.96 -33.17
CA CYS A 662 -22.71 1.30 -33.80
C CYS A 662 -22.70 0.93 -35.29
N ARG A 663 -21.64 1.28 -36.00
CA ARG A 663 -21.49 0.93 -37.43
C ARG A 663 -21.40 -0.58 -37.65
N ALA A 664 -20.63 -1.30 -36.81
CA ALA A 664 -20.55 -2.76 -36.87
C ALA A 664 -21.89 -3.44 -36.59
N ALA A 665 -22.80 -2.78 -35.86
CA ALA A 665 -24.15 -3.22 -35.64
C ALA A 665 -25.11 -2.85 -36.79
N GLY A 666 -24.65 -2.10 -37.81
CA GLY A 666 -25.42 -1.71 -38.96
C GLY A 666 -26.11 -0.35 -38.84
N MET A 667 -25.70 0.53 -37.94
CA MET A 667 -26.18 1.91 -37.85
C MET A 667 -25.42 2.82 -38.83
N ASP A 668 -26.09 3.80 -39.45
CA ASP A 668 -25.57 4.61 -40.54
C ASP A 668 -24.95 5.93 -40.09
N ASP A 669 -25.52 6.58 -39.06
CA ASP A 669 -25.04 7.84 -38.50
C ASP A 669 -25.21 7.84 -36.96
N HIS A 670 -24.78 8.90 -36.29
CA HIS A 670 -24.96 9.05 -34.86
C HIS A 670 -25.23 10.51 -34.45
N VAL A 671 -26.01 10.69 -33.39
CA VAL A 671 -26.28 11.96 -32.70
C VAL A 671 -25.86 11.83 -31.26
N ALA A 672 -25.12 12.81 -30.77
CA ALA A 672 -24.71 12.88 -29.36
C ALA A 672 -25.91 13.24 -28.46
N LYS A 673 -26.07 12.55 -27.34
CA LYS A 673 -26.91 13.00 -26.23
C LYS A 673 -26.09 13.98 -25.33
N PRO A 674 -26.64 15.14 -24.95
CA PRO A 674 -28.02 15.55 -25.05
C PRO A 674 -28.41 15.96 -26.49
N ILE A 675 -29.61 15.55 -26.90
CA ILE A 675 -30.14 15.84 -28.23
C ILE A 675 -30.31 17.36 -28.39
N ARG A 676 -29.51 17.96 -29.26
CA ARG A 676 -29.71 19.34 -29.70
C ARG A 676 -30.54 19.36 -30.96
N ARG A 677 -31.43 20.35 -31.07
CA ARG A 677 -32.33 20.48 -32.23
C ARG A 677 -31.56 20.48 -33.55
N GLU A 678 -30.48 21.29 -33.60
CA GLU A 678 -29.66 21.46 -34.81
C GLU A 678 -28.99 20.15 -35.22
N ASP A 679 -28.39 19.42 -34.25
CA ASP A 679 -27.68 18.16 -34.50
C ASP A 679 -28.64 17.05 -34.94
N LEU A 680 -29.81 16.98 -34.28
CA LEU A 680 -30.85 16.02 -34.64
C LEU A 680 -31.37 16.26 -36.04
N LEU A 681 -31.74 17.49 -36.38
CA LEU A 681 -32.31 17.83 -37.70
C LEU A 681 -31.25 17.67 -38.81
N ALA A 682 -30.01 18.02 -38.56
CA ALA A 682 -28.92 17.78 -39.49
C ALA A 682 -28.69 16.28 -39.76
N ALA A 683 -28.75 15.43 -38.72
CA ALA A 683 -28.61 13.98 -38.89
C ALA A 683 -29.80 13.36 -39.63
N VAL A 684 -31.03 13.80 -39.30
CA VAL A 684 -32.26 13.40 -40.03
C VAL A 684 -32.16 13.78 -41.48
N GLY A 685 -31.76 15.03 -41.80
CA GLY A 685 -31.61 15.51 -43.18
C GLY A 685 -30.58 14.65 -43.95
N ARG A 686 -29.43 14.37 -43.40
CA ARG A 686 -28.41 13.51 -44.05
C ARG A 686 -28.93 12.09 -44.29
N ALA A 687 -29.54 11.50 -43.27
CA ALA A 687 -30.05 10.13 -43.33
C ALA A 687 -31.15 9.98 -44.42
N LEU A 688 -32.04 10.95 -44.52
CA LEU A 688 -33.11 10.98 -45.55
C LEU A 688 -32.58 11.29 -46.96
N ALA A 689 -31.49 12.07 -47.07
CA ALA A 689 -30.79 12.31 -48.32
C ALA A 689 -29.91 11.14 -48.80
N GLY A 690 -29.78 10.07 -48.01
CA GLY A 690 -28.93 8.94 -48.30
C GLY A 690 -27.41 9.24 -48.13
N GLU A 691 -27.08 10.39 -47.51
CA GLU A 691 -25.71 10.81 -47.28
C GLU A 691 -25.15 10.17 -46.01
N ARG A 692 -24.01 9.47 -46.15
CA ARG A 692 -23.24 8.98 -44.99
C ARG A 692 -22.24 10.01 -44.51
N LYS A 693 -22.13 10.24 -43.20
CA LYS A 693 -21.14 11.12 -42.63
C LYS A 693 -19.72 10.66 -43.05
N PRO A 694 -18.87 11.53 -43.59
CA PRO A 694 -17.55 11.15 -44.08
C PRO A 694 -16.69 10.50 -42.99
N GLU A 695 -16.02 9.41 -43.34
CA GLU A 695 -15.17 8.62 -42.42
C GLU A 695 -13.95 9.42 -41.98
N GLY A 696 -13.80 9.62 -40.67
CA GLY A 696 -12.50 9.76 -40.03
C GLY A 696 -11.82 8.39 -40.01
N ARG A 697 -10.91 8.14 -40.98
CA ARG A 697 -10.20 6.85 -41.06
C ARG A 697 -9.34 6.61 -39.80
N ALA A 698 -9.74 5.66 -38.97
CA ALA A 698 -8.83 5.00 -38.04
C ALA A 698 -7.95 4.03 -38.85
N ARG A 699 -6.66 4.36 -39.02
CA ARG A 699 -5.67 3.36 -39.44
C ARG A 699 -5.38 2.44 -38.28
N VAL A 700 -5.83 1.19 -38.38
CA VAL A 700 -5.28 0.06 -37.64
C VAL A 700 -3.84 -0.13 -38.17
N GLY A 701 -2.83 0.12 -37.35
CA GLY A 701 -1.45 -0.24 -37.61
C GLY A 701 -1.29 -1.73 -37.42
N GLU A 702 -1.01 -2.45 -38.50
CA GLU A 702 -0.34 -3.74 -38.47
C GLU A 702 1.16 -3.49 -38.21
N GLY A 703 1.73 -4.20 -37.20
CA GLY A 703 3.15 -4.23 -36.93
C GLY A 703 3.44 -4.59 -35.47
#